data_f3c69c1cf38fa3adcd0d388fc3fa6677
#
_entry.id   f3c69c1cf38fa3adcd0d388fc3fa6677
#
_cell.length_a   1.000
_cell.length_b   1.000
_cell.length_c   1.000
_cell.angle_alpha   90.00
_cell.angle_beta   90.00
_cell.angle_gamma   90.00
#
_symmetry.space_group_name_H-M   'P 1'
#
loop_
_entity.id
_entity.type
_entity.pdbx_description
1 polymer ?
#
loop_
_entity_poly.entity_id
_entity_poly.type
_entity_poly.pdbx_seq_one_letter_code
_entity_poly.pdbx_strand_id
1 'polypeptide(L)'
;MQDHITVKGARANNLKNVDVSIPRDRLVVLTGVSGSGKSSLAFDTIYAEGQRRYVESLSSYARMFLGQMEKPDVDSIDGLSPAISIDQKTTSKNPRSTVGTVTEIYDYLRLLWARVGTPHCPVCGKEIRQQTIDQIIDQVMRLPEATRIQILAPVIRGKKGEHLKIFEDARKSGYVRVRADGSLYDLSEEIKLDKNKKHNIEIVVDRLVIRADITQRLTDSVEIASGLAGGLVVVNVAGEDRDILFSQNYACEDCGISIEELTPRMFSFNNPFGACPTCTGLGVQLKVDPELIIPNRDLSILDGAITASGWNNIKGDSISWMYFEALAKRYKFKLTTPVRDLSDEVLDVILYGTKGEKLKLTYDRANGQGTLMQAFEGICNNLERRYRETQSDSVRRELEECMSEKPCPDCRGKRLRRESLAVTVGGLDIDAYCRLSVNAALDFMERLELSPQKMLIAAQIVKEIKSRLGFLQSVGLEYLTLSRSAGTLSGGESQRIRLATQIGSSLMGVLYILDEPSIGLHQRDNDKLLATLKHLRDLGNTLLVVEHDEDTMRAADHIVDVGPGAGVHGGRIVAQGTAEEIMENPNSITGAYLSGVRKIPVPSERRKGNGQFLTVRGAAENNLKDVDVSIPLGTFTCVTGVSGSGKSSLVNEVLYKKLAADLNRAKTRPGKHQAIEGEEYLDKVIDIDQSPIGRTPRSNPATYTGLFNDIRELFASTPDARARGYGPGRFSFNTRGGRCEACSGDGLIKIEMHFLPDIYVPCEVCKGKRYNRETLEVRYKGKNIYEVLEMTVDEALPFFENLPKIYNRLLTLSEVGLSYVKLGQPSTELSGGEAQRVKLATELAKRSTGRTIYILDEPTTGLHSYDVHKLLEVLQKLVDLGNTVVVIEHNLDVVKTADYLIDLGPEGGDGGGTVVCTGTPEEVARCEASYTGRYLKRILECAGG
;
A
#
# COMPACT_ATOMS: atom_id res chain seq x y z
N MET A 1 -22.64 12.43 -35.56
CA MET A 1 -22.28 12.47 -34.13
C MET A 1 -21.73 13.86 -33.84
N GLN A 2 -21.94 14.37 -32.63
CA GLN A 2 -21.30 15.64 -32.25
C GLN A 2 -19.78 15.42 -32.13
N ASP A 3 -18.98 16.20 -32.83
CA ASP A 3 -17.52 16.05 -32.86
C ASP A 3 -16.81 16.66 -31.64
N HIS A 4 -17.57 17.32 -30.77
CA HIS A 4 -17.07 18.00 -29.59
C HIS A 4 -17.92 17.71 -28.35
N ILE A 5 -17.30 17.70 -27.19
CA ILE A 5 -17.94 17.80 -25.87
C ILE A 5 -18.00 19.32 -25.56
N THR A 6 -19.21 19.86 -25.46
CA THR A 6 -19.42 21.27 -25.21
C THR A 6 -19.95 21.48 -23.79
N VAL A 7 -19.15 22.12 -22.96
CA VAL A 7 -19.51 22.52 -21.58
C VAL A 7 -19.93 23.99 -21.60
N LYS A 8 -21.06 24.33 -20.99
CA LYS A 8 -21.55 25.70 -20.88
C LYS A 8 -21.88 26.03 -19.44
N GLY A 9 -21.34 27.17 -18.98
CA GLY A 9 -21.67 27.74 -17.69
C GLY A 9 -21.19 26.90 -16.48
N ALA A 10 -19.98 26.32 -16.53
CA ALA A 10 -19.42 25.55 -15.41
C ALA A 10 -19.01 26.49 -14.26
N ARG A 11 -19.52 26.21 -13.04
CA ARG A 11 -19.33 27.04 -11.83
C ARG A 11 -18.90 26.24 -10.61
N ALA A 12 -18.50 24.97 -10.80
CA ALA A 12 -18.02 24.12 -9.70
C ALA A 12 -16.77 24.75 -9.04
N ASN A 13 -16.72 24.78 -7.73
CA ASN A 13 -15.64 25.32 -6.90
C ASN A 13 -15.22 26.75 -7.29
N ASN A 14 -14.02 26.92 -7.88
CA ASN A 14 -13.49 28.24 -8.28
C ASN A 14 -13.76 28.60 -9.75
N LEU A 15 -14.47 27.77 -10.51
CA LEU A 15 -14.80 28.05 -11.91
C LEU A 15 -15.75 29.24 -12.06
N LYS A 16 -15.46 30.13 -13.01
CA LYS A 16 -16.16 31.40 -13.23
C LYS A 16 -17.03 31.37 -14.48
N ASN A 17 -18.09 30.57 -14.47
CA ASN A 17 -19.02 30.43 -15.58
C ASN A 17 -18.31 30.06 -16.90
N VAL A 18 -17.57 28.92 -16.82
CA VAL A 18 -16.65 28.50 -17.91
C VAL A 18 -17.43 27.86 -19.03
N ASP A 19 -17.18 28.35 -20.26
CA ASP A 19 -17.58 27.71 -21.52
C ASP A 19 -16.34 27.11 -22.20
N VAL A 20 -16.38 25.81 -22.57
CA VAL A 20 -15.27 25.15 -23.25
C VAL A 20 -15.79 24.07 -24.22
N SER A 21 -15.10 23.96 -25.36
CA SER A 21 -15.36 22.94 -26.38
C SER A 21 -14.17 22.01 -26.52
N ILE A 22 -14.35 20.73 -26.21
CA ILE A 22 -13.32 19.72 -26.18
C ILE A 22 -13.55 18.76 -27.36
N PRO A 23 -12.57 18.59 -28.28
CA PRO A 23 -12.70 17.69 -29.41
C PRO A 23 -12.77 16.21 -28.94
N ARG A 24 -13.64 15.43 -29.58
CA ARG A 24 -13.76 13.98 -29.31
C ARG A 24 -12.72 13.19 -30.08
N ASP A 25 -12.46 11.97 -29.60
CA ASP A 25 -11.53 11.00 -30.20
C ASP A 25 -10.10 11.59 -30.34
N ARG A 26 -9.72 12.39 -29.36
CA ARG A 26 -8.44 13.09 -29.26
C ARG A 26 -7.83 12.94 -27.87
N LEU A 27 -6.51 13.15 -27.81
CA LEU A 27 -5.78 13.35 -26.56
C LEU A 27 -5.82 14.83 -26.19
N VAL A 28 -6.62 15.18 -25.20
CA VAL A 28 -6.80 16.55 -24.71
C VAL A 28 -6.15 16.71 -23.35
N VAL A 29 -5.28 17.72 -23.19
CA VAL A 29 -4.61 18.05 -21.94
C VAL A 29 -5.23 19.28 -21.33
N LEU A 30 -5.67 19.17 -20.06
CA LEU A 30 -6.02 20.29 -19.18
C LEU A 30 -4.78 20.69 -18.38
N THR A 31 -4.30 21.90 -18.57
CA THR A 31 -3.11 22.41 -17.89
C THR A 31 -3.38 23.77 -17.23
N GLY A 32 -2.39 24.32 -16.54
CA GLY A 32 -2.45 25.59 -15.81
C GLY A 32 -1.85 25.52 -14.43
N VAL A 33 -1.68 26.64 -13.75
CA VAL A 33 -1.07 26.70 -12.41
C VAL A 33 -1.84 25.87 -11.37
N SER A 34 -1.18 25.44 -10.29
CA SER A 34 -1.82 24.69 -9.20
C SER A 34 -2.96 25.51 -8.59
N GLY A 35 -4.13 24.87 -8.34
CA GLY A 35 -5.33 25.56 -7.84
C GLY A 35 -6.08 26.45 -8.86
N SER A 36 -5.77 26.35 -10.17
CA SER A 36 -6.46 27.16 -11.20
C SER A 36 -7.88 26.67 -11.54
N GLY A 37 -8.27 25.44 -11.15
CA GLY A 37 -9.60 24.88 -11.42
C GLY A 37 -9.63 23.72 -12.42
N LYS A 38 -8.48 23.17 -12.83
CA LYS A 38 -8.36 22.04 -13.75
C LYS A 38 -9.17 20.82 -13.31
N SER A 39 -8.91 20.36 -12.08
CA SER A 39 -9.58 19.18 -11.50
C SER A 39 -11.07 19.46 -11.30
N SER A 40 -11.46 20.71 -10.96
CA SER A 40 -12.87 21.10 -10.87
C SER A 40 -13.60 21.01 -12.21
N LEU A 41 -12.93 21.35 -13.32
CA LEU A 41 -13.50 21.18 -14.65
C LEU A 41 -13.56 19.70 -15.08
N ALA A 42 -12.44 18.95 -14.89
CA ALA A 42 -12.33 17.57 -15.33
C ALA A 42 -13.21 16.61 -14.51
N PHE A 43 -13.08 16.64 -13.17
CA PHE A 43 -13.68 15.66 -12.27
C PHE A 43 -15.01 16.14 -11.68
N ASP A 44 -15.06 17.35 -11.10
CA ASP A 44 -16.26 17.84 -10.40
C ASP A 44 -17.35 18.31 -11.39
N THR A 45 -17.01 18.53 -12.67
CA THR A 45 -17.96 18.98 -13.69
C THR A 45 -18.18 17.89 -14.76
N ILE A 46 -17.16 17.59 -15.59
CA ILE A 46 -17.33 16.70 -16.78
C ILE A 46 -17.57 15.25 -16.35
N TYR A 47 -16.67 14.71 -15.49
CA TYR A 47 -16.82 13.33 -14.99
C TYR A 47 -18.08 13.15 -14.17
N ALA A 48 -18.35 14.06 -13.23
CA ALA A 48 -19.51 13.99 -12.34
C ALA A 48 -20.82 13.93 -13.15
N GLU A 49 -20.97 14.77 -14.20
CA GLU A 49 -22.15 14.73 -15.08
C GLU A 49 -22.21 13.46 -15.93
N GLY A 50 -21.07 12.98 -16.43
CA GLY A 50 -21.01 11.70 -17.17
C GLY A 50 -21.44 10.51 -16.35
N GLN A 51 -20.94 10.44 -15.12
CA GLN A 51 -21.30 9.39 -14.17
C GLN A 51 -22.76 9.50 -13.73
N ARG A 52 -23.26 10.72 -13.46
CA ARG A 52 -24.67 10.94 -13.13
C ARG A 52 -25.60 10.42 -14.22
N ARG A 53 -25.34 10.77 -15.49
CA ARG A 53 -26.14 10.28 -16.64
C ARG A 53 -26.07 8.78 -16.79
N TYR A 54 -24.88 8.19 -16.56
CA TYR A 54 -24.74 6.73 -16.60
C TYR A 54 -25.56 6.06 -15.51
N VAL A 55 -25.49 6.53 -14.25
CA VAL A 55 -26.27 6.00 -13.12
C VAL A 55 -27.78 6.18 -13.36
N GLU A 56 -28.21 7.31 -13.92
CA GLU A 56 -29.61 7.54 -14.27
C GLU A 56 -30.14 6.59 -15.35
N SER A 57 -29.29 6.10 -16.24
CA SER A 57 -29.63 5.11 -17.25
C SER A 57 -29.84 3.71 -16.70
N LEU A 58 -29.38 3.42 -15.50
CA LEU A 58 -29.50 2.12 -14.84
C LEU A 58 -30.91 1.88 -14.28
N SER A 59 -31.23 0.61 -13.98
CA SER A 59 -32.47 0.23 -13.36
C SER A 59 -32.71 0.93 -12.01
N SER A 60 -33.94 1.14 -11.59
CA SER A 60 -34.30 1.74 -10.30
C SER A 60 -33.66 0.99 -9.11
N TYR A 61 -33.54 -0.33 -9.22
CA TYR A 61 -32.88 -1.18 -8.23
C TYR A 61 -31.38 -0.84 -8.10
N ALA A 62 -30.66 -0.76 -9.22
CA ALA A 62 -29.23 -0.41 -9.24
C ALA A 62 -28.99 1.02 -8.70
N ARG A 63 -29.86 1.98 -9.05
CA ARG A 63 -29.80 3.37 -8.53
C ARG A 63 -29.96 3.44 -7.02
N MET A 64 -30.77 2.57 -6.42
CA MET A 64 -30.98 2.53 -4.96
C MET A 64 -29.70 2.12 -4.21
N PHE A 65 -28.83 1.31 -4.82
CA PHE A 65 -27.54 0.93 -4.25
C PHE A 65 -26.44 1.95 -4.50
N LEU A 66 -26.43 2.62 -5.66
CA LEU A 66 -25.39 3.57 -6.04
C LEU A 66 -25.61 4.97 -5.47
N GLY A 67 -26.80 5.24 -4.94
CA GLY A 67 -27.19 6.55 -4.43
C GLY A 67 -27.57 7.55 -5.53
N GLN A 68 -28.18 8.65 -5.14
CA GLN A 68 -28.46 9.78 -6.03
C GLN A 68 -27.21 10.68 -6.09
N MET A 69 -26.66 10.89 -7.28
CA MET A 69 -25.57 11.82 -7.49
C MET A 69 -26.12 13.23 -7.63
N GLU A 70 -25.50 14.18 -6.94
CA GLU A 70 -25.82 15.60 -7.09
C GLU A 70 -25.46 16.06 -8.51
N LYS A 71 -26.29 16.91 -9.10
CA LYS A 71 -26.00 17.52 -10.39
C LYS A 71 -24.88 18.56 -10.18
N PRO A 72 -23.78 18.49 -10.97
CA PRO A 72 -22.76 19.52 -10.90
C PRO A 72 -23.35 20.89 -11.29
N ASP A 73 -22.74 21.95 -10.75
CA ASP A 73 -23.15 23.33 -11.07
C ASP A 73 -22.65 23.73 -12.47
N VAL A 74 -23.46 23.38 -13.45
CA VAL A 74 -23.21 23.60 -14.88
C VAL A 74 -24.56 23.78 -15.59
N ASP A 75 -24.62 24.67 -16.58
CA ASP A 75 -25.84 24.92 -17.33
C ASP A 75 -26.15 23.70 -18.25
N SER A 76 -25.22 23.29 -19.08
CA SER A 76 -25.36 22.08 -19.93
C SER A 76 -24.00 21.50 -20.32
N ILE A 77 -23.98 20.17 -20.56
CA ILE A 77 -22.88 19.47 -21.23
C ILE A 77 -23.45 18.61 -22.35
N ASP A 78 -23.06 18.92 -23.58
CA ASP A 78 -23.48 18.18 -24.77
C ASP A 78 -22.34 17.32 -25.33
N GLY A 79 -22.67 16.23 -26.04
CA GLY A 79 -21.67 15.36 -26.69
C GLY A 79 -20.93 14.40 -25.74
N LEU A 80 -21.39 14.26 -24.50
CA LEU A 80 -20.71 13.45 -23.49
C LEU A 80 -20.86 11.94 -23.76
N SER A 81 -19.73 11.21 -23.77
CA SER A 81 -19.65 9.75 -23.79
C SER A 81 -19.68 9.17 -22.37
N PRO A 82 -19.90 7.85 -22.20
CA PRO A 82 -19.66 7.19 -20.92
C PRO A 82 -18.27 7.53 -20.40
N ALA A 83 -18.18 8.02 -19.15
CA ALA A 83 -16.96 8.55 -18.58
C ALA A 83 -16.35 7.56 -17.57
N ILE A 84 -15.04 7.34 -17.66
CA ILE A 84 -14.22 6.55 -16.71
C ILE A 84 -13.14 7.45 -16.13
N SER A 85 -13.08 7.53 -14.81
CA SER A 85 -12.04 8.27 -14.09
C SER A 85 -10.93 7.33 -13.61
N ILE A 86 -9.69 7.79 -13.80
CA ILE A 86 -8.47 7.15 -13.29
C ILE A 86 -7.75 8.19 -12.42
N ASP A 87 -8.20 8.29 -11.17
CA ASP A 87 -7.66 9.22 -10.18
C ASP A 87 -6.52 8.63 -9.34
N GLN A 88 -5.79 9.48 -8.65
CA GLN A 88 -4.63 9.12 -7.83
C GLN A 88 -5.01 8.65 -6.40
N LYS A 89 -6.22 8.97 -5.91
CA LYS A 89 -6.56 8.96 -4.47
C LYS A 89 -6.81 7.61 -3.81
N THR A 90 -6.83 6.48 -4.50
CA THR A 90 -7.27 5.22 -3.90
C THR A 90 -6.26 4.09 -3.99
N THR A 91 -5.25 4.10 -3.12
CA THR A 91 -4.56 2.86 -2.76
C THR A 91 -5.50 2.02 -1.88
N SER A 92 -5.79 0.79 -2.30
CA SER A 92 -6.57 -0.14 -1.48
C SER A 92 -5.80 -0.46 -0.20
N LYS A 93 -6.36 -0.09 0.95
CA LYS A 93 -5.80 -0.45 2.27
C LYS A 93 -6.11 -1.90 2.68
N ASN A 94 -6.76 -2.66 1.81
CA ASN A 94 -7.07 -4.05 2.10
C ASN A 94 -5.80 -4.91 2.02
N PRO A 95 -5.34 -5.53 3.13
CA PRO A 95 -4.10 -6.32 3.15
C PRO A 95 -4.15 -7.57 2.27
N ARG A 96 -5.33 -7.96 1.81
CA ARG A 96 -5.52 -9.08 0.88
C ARG A 96 -5.40 -8.70 -0.58
N SER A 97 -5.46 -7.41 -0.92
CA SER A 97 -5.31 -6.95 -2.29
C SER A 97 -3.84 -7.01 -2.72
N THR A 98 -3.58 -7.63 -3.87
CA THR A 98 -2.26 -7.71 -4.51
C THR A 98 -2.34 -7.17 -5.94
N VAL A 99 -1.19 -6.87 -6.56
CA VAL A 99 -1.15 -6.51 -7.98
C VAL A 99 -1.90 -7.54 -8.83
N GLY A 100 -1.64 -8.83 -8.61
CA GLY A 100 -2.32 -9.90 -9.35
C GLY A 100 -3.83 -9.93 -9.19
N THR A 101 -4.37 -9.58 -8.00
CA THR A 101 -5.84 -9.54 -7.79
C THR A 101 -6.49 -8.28 -8.34
N VAL A 102 -5.81 -7.14 -8.26
CA VAL A 102 -6.33 -5.85 -8.80
C VAL A 102 -6.36 -5.86 -10.33
N THR A 103 -5.39 -6.52 -10.96
CA THR A 103 -5.31 -6.70 -12.42
C THR A 103 -6.15 -7.86 -12.95
N GLU A 104 -6.82 -8.61 -12.06
CA GLU A 104 -7.55 -9.84 -12.37
C GLU A 104 -6.70 -10.98 -12.95
N ILE A 105 -5.37 -10.78 -13.10
CA ILE A 105 -4.45 -11.81 -13.60
C ILE A 105 -4.50 -13.05 -12.69
N TYR A 106 -4.63 -12.84 -11.38
CA TYR A 106 -4.71 -13.93 -10.41
C TYR A 106 -5.91 -14.85 -10.62
N ASP A 107 -7.02 -14.35 -11.14
CA ASP A 107 -8.21 -15.15 -11.44
C ASP A 107 -7.97 -16.11 -12.61
N TYR A 108 -7.24 -15.65 -13.63
CA TYR A 108 -6.78 -16.51 -14.73
C TYR A 108 -5.73 -17.51 -14.27
N LEU A 109 -4.81 -17.12 -13.39
CA LEU A 109 -3.81 -18.05 -12.81
C LEU A 109 -4.49 -19.16 -12.02
N ARG A 110 -5.47 -18.85 -11.18
CA ARG A 110 -6.25 -19.86 -10.44
C ARG A 110 -6.93 -20.85 -11.38
N LEU A 111 -7.47 -20.36 -12.49
CA LEU A 111 -8.09 -21.20 -13.51
C LEU A 111 -7.06 -22.07 -14.22
N LEU A 112 -5.88 -21.51 -14.57
CA LEU A 112 -4.79 -22.25 -15.22
C LEU A 112 -4.28 -23.38 -14.33
N TRP A 113 -3.92 -23.09 -13.06
CA TRP A 113 -3.42 -24.10 -12.12
C TRP A 113 -4.46 -25.18 -11.84
N ALA A 114 -5.75 -24.83 -11.79
CA ALA A 114 -6.82 -25.80 -11.58
C ALA A 114 -7.03 -26.74 -12.79
N ARG A 115 -6.81 -26.25 -14.03
CA ARG A 115 -7.14 -27.03 -15.26
C ARG A 115 -5.97 -27.83 -15.81
N VAL A 116 -4.75 -27.29 -15.74
CA VAL A 116 -3.56 -27.93 -16.33
C VAL A 116 -2.46 -28.22 -15.33
N GLY A 117 -2.63 -27.81 -14.07
CA GLY A 117 -1.66 -28.06 -13.01
C GLY A 117 -1.39 -29.53 -12.78
N THR A 118 -0.15 -29.81 -12.37
CA THR A 118 0.28 -31.17 -12.00
C THR A 118 0.42 -31.19 -10.47
N PRO A 119 -0.42 -31.97 -9.75
CA PRO A 119 -0.35 -32.04 -8.30
C PRO A 119 0.79 -32.93 -7.84
N HIS A 120 1.43 -32.53 -6.75
CA HIS A 120 2.48 -33.26 -6.06
C HIS A 120 2.08 -33.50 -4.60
N CYS A 121 2.67 -34.49 -3.98
CA CYS A 121 2.47 -34.73 -2.55
C CYS A 121 3.12 -33.59 -1.72
N PRO A 122 2.37 -32.91 -0.86
CA PRO A 122 2.93 -31.81 -0.04
C PRO A 122 3.97 -32.27 0.99
N VAL A 123 4.14 -33.58 1.20
CA VAL A 123 5.09 -34.20 2.15
C VAL A 123 6.32 -34.76 1.44
N CYS A 124 6.14 -35.63 0.45
CA CYS A 124 7.27 -36.30 -0.22
C CYS A 124 7.64 -35.72 -1.60
N GLY A 125 6.83 -34.80 -2.15
CA GLY A 125 7.09 -34.13 -3.42
C GLY A 125 6.82 -35.00 -4.67
N LYS A 126 6.42 -36.27 -4.54
CA LYS A 126 6.10 -37.13 -5.68
C LYS A 126 4.87 -36.61 -6.44
N GLU A 127 4.89 -36.72 -7.76
CA GLU A 127 3.73 -36.43 -8.60
C GLU A 127 2.56 -37.35 -8.26
N ILE A 128 1.37 -36.79 -8.12
CA ILE A 128 0.14 -37.52 -7.82
C ILE A 128 -0.75 -37.52 -9.06
N ARG A 129 -1.22 -38.71 -9.44
CA ARG A 129 -2.15 -38.87 -10.58
C ARG A 129 -3.47 -39.46 -10.12
N GLN A 130 -4.54 -39.10 -10.81
CA GLN A 130 -5.81 -39.82 -10.70
C GLN A 130 -5.72 -41.11 -11.48
N GLN A 131 -6.28 -42.15 -10.92
CA GLN A 131 -6.43 -43.46 -11.60
C GLN A 131 -7.88 -43.66 -12.02
N THR A 132 -8.11 -43.98 -13.27
CA THR A 132 -9.44 -44.44 -13.70
C THR A 132 -9.73 -45.80 -13.15
N ILE A 133 -11.00 -46.19 -13.04
CA ILE A 133 -11.41 -47.55 -12.63
C ILE A 133 -10.73 -48.59 -13.51
N ASP A 134 -10.71 -48.39 -14.84
CA ASP A 134 -10.05 -49.30 -15.77
C ASP A 134 -8.56 -49.46 -15.48
N GLN A 135 -7.86 -48.36 -15.16
CA GLN A 135 -6.44 -48.42 -14.79
C GLN A 135 -6.21 -49.17 -13.47
N ILE A 136 -7.12 -49.01 -12.49
CA ILE A 136 -7.09 -49.75 -11.22
C ILE A 136 -7.28 -51.23 -11.52
N ILE A 137 -8.26 -51.58 -12.31
CA ILE A 137 -8.53 -52.98 -12.72
C ILE A 137 -7.34 -53.58 -13.45
N ASP A 138 -6.76 -52.88 -14.43
CA ASP A 138 -5.60 -53.33 -15.18
C ASP A 138 -4.38 -53.58 -14.25
N GLN A 139 -4.20 -52.74 -13.25
CA GLN A 139 -3.10 -52.94 -12.27
C GLN A 139 -3.38 -54.11 -11.34
N VAL A 140 -4.62 -54.28 -10.87
CA VAL A 140 -4.99 -55.42 -10.03
C VAL A 140 -4.87 -56.76 -10.80
N MET A 141 -5.30 -56.74 -12.07
CA MET A 141 -5.20 -57.93 -12.94
C MET A 141 -3.77 -58.35 -13.34
N ARG A 142 -2.76 -57.47 -13.13
CA ARG A 142 -1.33 -57.79 -13.28
C ARG A 142 -0.76 -58.57 -12.11
N LEU A 143 -1.49 -58.73 -11.01
CA LEU A 143 -1.08 -59.59 -9.91
C LEU A 143 -1.03 -61.03 -10.39
N PRO A 144 -0.17 -61.90 -9.79
CA PRO A 144 -0.05 -63.29 -10.19
C PRO A 144 -1.40 -64.02 -10.16
N GLU A 145 -1.59 -64.94 -11.10
CA GLU A 145 -2.78 -65.81 -11.17
C GLU A 145 -2.94 -66.61 -9.86
N ALA A 146 -4.16 -66.87 -9.45
CA ALA A 146 -4.54 -67.50 -8.18
C ALA A 146 -4.23 -66.66 -6.91
N THR A 147 -3.77 -65.41 -7.00
CA THR A 147 -3.63 -64.50 -5.85
C THR A 147 -5.01 -64.24 -5.24
N ARG A 148 -5.13 -64.35 -3.91
CA ARG A 148 -6.33 -64.01 -3.15
C ARG A 148 -6.29 -62.53 -2.75
N ILE A 149 -7.29 -61.77 -3.13
CA ILE A 149 -7.41 -60.32 -2.83
C ILE A 149 -8.70 -60.02 -2.08
N GLN A 150 -8.67 -58.94 -1.30
CA GLN A 150 -9.84 -58.34 -0.67
C GLN A 150 -9.98 -56.88 -1.17
N ILE A 151 -11.16 -56.53 -1.63
CA ILE A 151 -11.48 -55.15 -2.01
C ILE A 151 -12.07 -54.45 -0.79
N LEU A 152 -11.43 -53.39 -0.34
CA LEU A 152 -11.76 -52.65 0.88
C LEU A 152 -12.09 -51.21 0.55
N ALA A 153 -13.14 -50.69 1.18
CA ALA A 153 -13.51 -49.27 1.11
C ALA A 153 -13.07 -48.56 2.40
N PRO A 154 -12.03 -47.69 2.38
CA PRO A 154 -11.54 -46.98 3.54
C PRO A 154 -12.44 -45.80 3.89
N VAL A 155 -13.50 -46.02 4.70
CA VAL A 155 -14.51 -45.00 5.06
C VAL A 155 -14.05 -44.06 6.19
N ILE A 156 -13.14 -44.53 7.07
CA ILE A 156 -12.52 -43.69 8.12
C ILE A 156 -11.00 -43.86 8.06
N ARG A 157 -10.27 -42.77 8.06
CA ARG A 157 -8.81 -42.74 8.11
C ARG A 157 -8.33 -41.74 9.17
N GLY A 158 -7.71 -42.23 10.22
CA GLY A 158 -7.03 -41.48 11.26
C GLY A 158 -7.96 -40.53 12.05
N LYS A 159 -9.27 -40.80 12.16
CA LYS A 159 -10.24 -39.99 12.92
C LYS A 159 -10.51 -40.58 14.30
N LYS A 160 -10.63 -39.71 15.32
CA LYS A 160 -11.04 -40.11 16.67
C LYS A 160 -12.54 -40.36 16.74
N GLY A 161 -12.97 -41.31 17.54
CA GLY A 161 -14.38 -41.61 17.80
C GLY A 161 -14.68 -43.12 17.81
N GLU A 162 -15.82 -43.50 18.35
CA GLU A 162 -16.31 -44.88 18.39
C GLU A 162 -16.91 -45.33 17.04
N HIS A 163 -17.28 -44.43 16.16
CA HIS A 163 -17.80 -44.63 14.78
C HIS A 163 -18.96 -45.64 14.67
N LEU A 164 -19.78 -45.79 15.71
CA LEU A 164 -20.92 -46.72 15.77
C LEU A 164 -21.88 -46.62 14.57
N LYS A 165 -22.18 -45.40 14.15
CA LYS A 165 -23.07 -45.15 13.02
C LYS A 165 -22.56 -45.79 11.70
N ILE A 166 -21.26 -45.81 11.47
CA ILE A 166 -20.65 -46.40 10.25
C ILE A 166 -20.86 -47.88 10.24
N PHE A 167 -20.69 -48.56 11.39
CA PHE A 167 -20.93 -50.01 11.50
C PHE A 167 -22.41 -50.33 11.32
N GLU A 168 -23.32 -49.50 11.84
CA GLU A 168 -24.76 -49.66 11.61
C GLU A 168 -25.16 -49.47 10.16
N ASP A 169 -24.64 -48.41 9.50
CA ASP A 169 -24.93 -48.13 8.11
C ASP A 169 -24.36 -49.25 7.19
N ALA A 170 -23.13 -49.72 7.44
CA ALA A 170 -22.56 -50.85 6.73
C ALA A 170 -23.40 -52.14 6.91
N ARG A 171 -23.88 -52.41 8.14
CA ARG A 171 -24.76 -53.56 8.42
C ARG A 171 -26.11 -53.45 7.69
N LYS A 172 -26.74 -52.26 7.68
CA LYS A 172 -27.99 -52.02 6.96
C LYS A 172 -27.82 -52.17 5.46
N SER A 173 -26.66 -51.86 4.91
CA SER A 173 -26.30 -52.01 3.50
C SER A 173 -25.91 -53.41 3.11
N GLY A 174 -25.95 -54.39 4.06
CA GLY A 174 -25.72 -55.84 3.79
C GLY A 174 -24.26 -56.26 3.80
N TYR A 175 -23.32 -55.43 4.22
CA TYR A 175 -21.92 -55.84 4.38
C TYR A 175 -21.77 -56.73 5.63
N VAL A 176 -20.89 -57.69 5.54
CA VAL A 176 -20.71 -58.72 6.57
C VAL A 176 -19.47 -58.42 7.46
N ARG A 177 -18.45 -57.78 6.90
CA ARG A 177 -17.16 -57.61 7.59
C ARG A 177 -16.59 -56.20 7.38
N VAL A 178 -15.87 -55.76 8.40
CA VAL A 178 -15.04 -54.57 8.40
C VAL A 178 -13.66 -54.87 8.91
N ARG A 179 -12.67 -54.11 8.43
CA ARG A 179 -11.33 -54.10 9.00
C ARG A 179 -11.18 -52.81 9.79
N ALA A 180 -10.95 -52.90 11.09
CA ALA A 180 -10.69 -51.75 11.95
C ALA A 180 -9.29 -51.89 12.57
N ASP A 181 -8.45 -50.87 12.36
CA ASP A 181 -7.05 -50.85 12.80
C ASP A 181 -6.24 -52.09 12.40
N GLY A 182 -6.43 -52.56 11.17
CA GLY A 182 -5.80 -53.74 10.64
C GLY A 182 -6.44 -55.06 11.02
N SER A 183 -7.36 -55.09 11.98
CA SER A 183 -8.04 -56.34 12.44
C SER A 183 -9.41 -56.48 11.78
N LEU A 184 -9.73 -57.71 11.32
CA LEU A 184 -11.01 -58.06 10.71
C LEU A 184 -12.06 -58.35 11.78
N TYR A 185 -13.20 -57.71 11.70
CA TYR A 185 -14.37 -57.91 12.57
C TYR A 185 -15.59 -58.31 11.74
N ASP A 186 -16.40 -59.19 12.31
CA ASP A 186 -17.71 -59.49 11.76
C ASP A 186 -18.74 -58.43 12.24
N LEU A 187 -19.52 -57.88 11.32
CA LEU A 187 -20.52 -56.85 11.66
C LEU A 187 -21.72 -57.38 12.47
N SER A 188 -21.85 -58.71 12.61
CA SER A 188 -22.81 -59.32 13.54
C SER A 188 -22.42 -59.14 15.01
N GLU A 189 -21.13 -58.90 15.29
CA GLU A 189 -20.60 -58.70 16.62
C GLU A 189 -20.62 -57.22 17.02
N GLU A 190 -20.54 -56.95 18.33
CA GLU A 190 -20.47 -55.58 18.86
C GLU A 190 -19.01 -55.08 18.79
N ILE A 191 -18.71 -54.15 17.89
CA ILE A 191 -17.38 -53.56 17.71
C ILE A 191 -17.22 -52.36 18.59
N LYS A 192 -16.32 -52.41 19.60
CA LYS A 192 -16.03 -51.30 20.50
C LYS A 192 -14.68 -50.68 20.20
N LEU A 193 -14.64 -49.42 19.77
CA LEU A 193 -13.43 -48.67 19.53
C LEU A 193 -13.22 -47.60 20.63
N ASP A 194 -11.97 -47.28 20.92
CA ASP A 194 -11.61 -46.25 21.91
C ASP A 194 -11.90 -44.84 21.36
N LYS A 195 -12.82 -44.14 22.03
CA LYS A 195 -13.25 -42.76 21.66
C LYS A 195 -12.08 -41.77 21.52
N ASN A 196 -10.99 -41.97 22.25
CA ASN A 196 -9.85 -41.03 22.30
C ASN A 196 -8.72 -41.38 21.33
N LYS A 197 -8.73 -42.55 20.72
CA LYS A 197 -7.74 -42.98 19.72
C LYS A 197 -8.19 -42.65 18.30
N LYS A 198 -7.21 -42.53 17.41
CA LYS A 198 -7.47 -42.41 15.99
C LYS A 198 -7.63 -43.83 15.39
N HIS A 199 -8.68 -44.01 14.63
CA HIS A 199 -9.02 -45.29 14.00
C HIS A 199 -9.00 -45.20 12.49
N ASN A 200 -8.70 -46.33 11.84
CA ASN A 200 -8.89 -46.58 10.43
C ASN A 200 -9.96 -47.66 10.29
N ILE A 201 -11.01 -47.38 9.50
CA ILE A 201 -12.13 -48.34 9.30
C ILE A 201 -12.33 -48.52 7.82
N GLU A 202 -12.30 -49.77 7.37
CA GLU A 202 -12.44 -50.17 5.99
C GLU A 202 -13.54 -51.24 5.89
N ILE A 203 -14.51 -51.01 4.99
CA ILE A 203 -15.56 -51.98 4.71
C ILE A 203 -15.04 -52.99 3.71
N VAL A 204 -15.15 -54.29 4.02
CA VAL A 204 -14.82 -55.37 3.08
C VAL A 204 -15.95 -55.52 2.08
N VAL A 205 -15.69 -55.05 0.82
CA VAL A 205 -16.69 -55.09 -0.23
C VAL A 205 -16.75 -56.43 -0.89
N ASP A 206 -15.60 -57.04 -1.25
CA ASP A 206 -15.55 -58.36 -1.89
C ASP A 206 -14.23 -59.07 -1.61
N ARG A 207 -14.23 -60.39 -1.84
CA ARG A 207 -13.09 -61.30 -1.76
C ARG A 207 -12.97 -62.06 -3.06
N LEU A 208 -11.88 -61.87 -3.78
CA LEU A 208 -11.69 -62.41 -5.12
C LEU A 208 -10.40 -63.21 -5.21
N VAL A 209 -10.33 -64.07 -6.20
CA VAL A 209 -9.12 -64.75 -6.60
C VAL A 209 -8.81 -64.35 -8.02
N ILE A 210 -7.61 -63.86 -8.29
CA ILE A 210 -7.21 -63.38 -9.61
C ILE A 210 -7.29 -64.54 -10.62
N ARG A 211 -8.13 -64.36 -11.64
CA ARG A 211 -8.35 -65.22 -12.79
C ARG A 211 -8.78 -64.36 -13.96
N ALA A 212 -8.65 -64.84 -15.18
CA ALA A 212 -9.00 -64.08 -16.38
C ALA A 212 -10.50 -63.74 -16.48
N ASP A 213 -11.38 -64.48 -15.82
CA ASP A 213 -12.86 -64.34 -15.90
C ASP A 213 -13.46 -63.40 -14.82
N ILE A 214 -12.65 -62.81 -13.92
CA ILE A 214 -13.18 -62.02 -12.80
C ILE A 214 -13.34 -60.54 -13.12
N THR A 215 -12.93 -60.07 -14.29
CA THR A 215 -12.83 -58.66 -14.63
C THR A 215 -14.13 -57.89 -14.34
N GLN A 216 -15.30 -58.41 -14.75
CA GLN A 216 -16.59 -57.72 -14.53
C GLN A 216 -16.89 -57.64 -13.02
N ARG A 217 -16.73 -58.73 -12.27
CA ARG A 217 -17.00 -58.69 -10.82
C ARG A 217 -15.99 -57.83 -10.07
N LEU A 218 -14.72 -57.78 -10.51
CA LEU A 218 -13.72 -56.84 -9.97
C LEU A 218 -14.11 -55.38 -10.23
N THR A 219 -14.61 -55.10 -11.45
CA THR A 219 -15.10 -53.74 -11.79
C THR A 219 -16.24 -53.35 -10.86
N ASP A 220 -17.28 -54.16 -10.72
CA ASP A 220 -18.41 -53.89 -9.85
C ASP A 220 -17.96 -53.65 -8.39
N SER A 221 -17.04 -54.47 -7.89
CA SER A 221 -16.54 -54.35 -6.52
C SER A 221 -15.68 -53.11 -6.31
N VAL A 222 -14.84 -52.70 -7.29
CA VAL A 222 -14.04 -51.48 -7.25
C VAL A 222 -14.94 -50.24 -7.34
N GLU A 223 -15.98 -50.21 -8.19
CA GLU A 223 -16.94 -49.15 -8.27
C GLU A 223 -17.68 -48.95 -6.94
N ILE A 224 -18.20 -50.03 -6.35
CA ILE A 224 -18.87 -50.01 -5.06
C ILE A 224 -17.92 -49.46 -3.97
N ALA A 225 -16.69 -50.02 -3.88
CA ALA A 225 -15.70 -49.58 -2.89
C ALA A 225 -15.34 -48.09 -3.05
N SER A 226 -15.14 -47.64 -4.28
CA SER A 226 -14.86 -46.24 -4.63
C SER A 226 -16.02 -45.31 -4.24
N GLY A 227 -17.26 -45.72 -4.53
CA GLY A 227 -18.46 -44.94 -4.15
C GLY A 227 -18.62 -44.81 -2.64
N LEU A 228 -18.35 -45.87 -1.86
CA LEU A 228 -18.41 -45.84 -0.40
C LEU A 228 -17.32 -44.99 0.24
N ALA A 229 -16.13 -45.00 -0.30
CA ALA A 229 -14.96 -44.34 0.25
C ALA A 229 -14.59 -43.02 -0.46
N GLY A 230 -15.50 -42.44 -1.23
CA GLY A 230 -15.29 -41.15 -1.91
C GLY A 230 -14.08 -41.18 -2.87
N GLY A 231 -13.98 -42.23 -3.68
CA GLY A 231 -12.93 -42.37 -4.70
C GLY A 231 -11.71 -43.17 -4.27
N LEU A 232 -11.65 -43.70 -3.05
CA LEU A 232 -10.55 -44.52 -2.55
C LEU A 232 -10.89 -46.01 -2.55
N VAL A 233 -9.91 -46.83 -2.94
CA VAL A 233 -10.04 -48.30 -2.91
C VAL A 233 -8.74 -48.89 -2.37
N VAL A 234 -8.84 -49.79 -1.42
CA VAL A 234 -7.68 -50.58 -0.95
C VAL A 234 -7.83 -51.99 -1.42
N VAL A 235 -6.82 -52.53 -2.05
CA VAL A 235 -6.71 -53.94 -2.42
C VAL A 235 -5.70 -54.61 -1.51
N ASN A 236 -6.19 -55.43 -0.59
CA ASN A 236 -5.34 -56.21 0.29
C ASN A 236 -5.01 -57.57 -0.36
N VAL A 237 -3.74 -57.92 -0.42
CA VAL A 237 -3.27 -59.22 -0.92
C VAL A 237 -3.22 -60.20 0.25
N ALA A 238 -4.16 -61.13 0.26
CA ALA A 238 -4.29 -62.09 1.35
C ALA A 238 -3.06 -63.03 1.38
N GLY A 239 -2.36 -63.05 2.54
CA GLY A 239 -1.16 -63.86 2.77
C GLY A 239 0.17 -63.07 2.74
N GLU A 240 0.21 -61.85 2.22
CA GLU A 240 1.41 -61.04 2.19
C GLU A 240 1.32 -59.81 3.14
N ASP A 241 0.16 -59.62 3.81
CA ASP A 241 -0.16 -58.45 4.62
C ASP A 241 0.14 -57.08 3.90
N ARG A 242 -0.03 -57.11 2.56
CA ARG A 242 0.26 -56.00 1.65
C ARG A 242 -1.02 -55.34 1.21
N ASP A 243 -1.16 -54.05 1.53
CA ASP A 243 -2.23 -53.18 1.05
C ASP A 243 -1.74 -52.35 -0.14
N ILE A 244 -2.53 -52.35 -1.21
CA ILE A 244 -2.32 -51.49 -2.38
C ILE A 244 -3.46 -50.45 -2.37
N LEU A 245 -3.13 -49.20 -2.13
CA LEU A 245 -4.10 -48.11 -2.17
C LEU A 245 -4.23 -47.57 -3.60
N PHE A 246 -5.44 -47.56 -4.10
CA PHE A 246 -5.83 -46.93 -5.36
C PHE A 246 -6.72 -45.73 -5.08
N SER A 247 -6.65 -44.76 -5.94
CA SER A 247 -7.46 -43.56 -5.77
C SER A 247 -7.93 -43.01 -7.12
N GLN A 248 -9.23 -42.74 -7.23
CA GLN A 248 -9.78 -41.94 -8.28
C GLN A 248 -9.54 -40.43 -8.04
N ASN A 249 -9.20 -40.05 -6.81
CA ASN A 249 -8.76 -38.70 -6.43
C ASN A 249 -7.23 -38.65 -6.47
N TYR A 250 -6.68 -37.42 -6.41
CA TYR A 250 -5.25 -37.20 -6.29
C TYR A 250 -4.75 -37.68 -4.90
N ALA A 251 -4.19 -38.88 -4.79
CA ALA A 251 -3.67 -39.43 -3.54
C ALA A 251 -2.24 -39.91 -3.66
N CYS A 252 -1.45 -39.65 -2.61
CA CYS A 252 -0.08 -40.16 -2.51
C CYS A 252 -0.10 -41.55 -1.89
N GLU A 253 0.47 -42.56 -2.60
CA GLU A 253 0.54 -43.96 -2.15
C GLU A 253 1.38 -44.07 -0.88
N ASP A 254 2.52 -43.39 -0.80
CA ASP A 254 3.47 -43.45 0.31
C ASP A 254 3.01 -42.72 1.57
N CYS A 255 2.44 -41.52 1.42
CA CYS A 255 2.11 -40.67 2.54
C CYS A 255 0.62 -40.74 2.95
N GLY A 256 -0.21 -41.42 2.16
CA GLY A 256 -1.66 -41.51 2.42
C GLY A 256 -2.44 -40.20 2.39
N ILE A 257 -1.85 -39.14 1.85
CA ILE A 257 -2.50 -37.81 1.71
C ILE A 257 -3.32 -37.81 0.43
N SER A 258 -4.58 -37.40 0.52
CA SER A 258 -5.45 -37.17 -0.63
C SER A 258 -5.63 -35.68 -0.82
N ILE A 259 -5.48 -35.22 -2.07
CA ILE A 259 -5.83 -33.86 -2.50
C ILE A 259 -7.22 -33.93 -3.11
N GLU A 260 -8.13 -33.04 -2.67
CA GLU A 260 -9.46 -32.90 -3.26
C GLU A 260 -9.36 -32.49 -4.75
N GLU A 261 -10.48 -32.54 -5.46
CA GLU A 261 -10.52 -32.11 -6.86
C GLU A 261 -9.92 -30.71 -7.05
N LEU A 262 -9.07 -30.55 -8.06
CA LEU A 262 -8.42 -29.27 -8.36
C LEU A 262 -9.44 -28.26 -8.88
N THR A 263 -9.93 -27.40 -8.00
CA THR A 263 -10.88 -26.33 -8.33
C THR A 263 -10.21 -24.96 -8.19
N PRO A 264 -10.64 -23.92 -8.93
CA PRO A 264 -10.09 -22.57 -8.78
C PRO A 264 -10.20 -22.00 -7.37
N ARG A 265 -11.16 -22.46 -6.55
CA ARG A 265 -11.31 -22.07 -5.13
C ARG A 265 -10.13 -22.52 -4.27
N MET A 266 -9.50 -23.64 -4.60
CA MET A 266 -8.33 -24.17 -3.89
C MET A 266 -7.11 -23.23 -3.99
N PHE A 267 -7.02 -22.44 -5.05
CA PHE A 267 -5.93 -21.49 -5.28
C PHE A 267 -6.27 -20.07 -4.85
N SER A 268 -7.40 -19.85 -4.16
CA SER A 268 -7.79 -18.53 -3.66
C SER A 268 -7.41 -18.35 -2.20
N PHE A 269 -6.54 -17.39 -1.91
CA PHE A 269 -6.21 -17.02 -0.53
C PHE A 269 -7.32 -16.18 0.15
N ASN A 270 -8.33 -15.75 -0.59
CA ASN A 270 -9.53 -15.09 -0.05
C ASN A 270 -10.66 -16.09 0.29
N ASN A 271 -10.47 -17.37 -0.03
CA ASN A 271 -11.45 -18.42 0.22
C ASN A 271 -10.91 -19.40 1.26
N PRO A 272 -11.70 -19.82 2.27
CA PRO A 272 -11.27 -20.77 3.30
C PRO A 272 -10.74 -22.11 2.77
N PHE A 273 -11.17 -22.53 1.57
CA PHE A 273 -10.68 -23.77 0.94
C PHE A 273 -9.21 -23.68 0.51
N GLY A 274 -8.73 -22.51 0.07
CA GLY A 274 -7.37 -22.32 -0.40
C GLY A 274 -6.48 -21.59 0.59
N ALA A 275 -7.06 -20.75 1.46
CA ALA A 275 -6.31 -19.92 2.39
C ALA A 275 -5.58 -20.75 3.46
N CYS A 276 -4.37 -20.33 3.80
CA CYS A 276 -3.65 -20.86 4.96
C CYS A 276 -4.51 -20.69 6.22
N PRO A 277 -4.80 -21.76 6.99
CA PRO A 277 -5.69 -21.67 8.15
C PRO A 277 -5.15 -20.77 9.28
N THR A 278 -3.82 -20.68 9.41
CA THR A 278 -3.15 -19.91 10.49
C THR A 278 -3.20 -18.41 10.28
N CYS A 279 -2.98 -17.92 9.04
CA CYS A 279 -3.03 -16.50 8.71
C CYS A 279 -4.30 -16.10 7.94
N THR A 280 -5.22 -17.02 7.71
CA THR A 280 -6.47 -16.79 6.95
C THR A 280 -6.25 -16.11 5.59
N GLY A 281 -5.13 -16.43 4.93
CA GLY A 281 -4.76 -15.90 3.61
C GLY A 281 -4.01 -14.57 3.61
N LEU A 282 -3.65 -14.03 4.78
CA LEU A 282 -2.87 -12.77 4.87
C LEU A 282 -1.39 -12.97 4.53
N GLY A 283 -0.82 -14.15 4.79
CA GLY A 283 0.60 -14.44 4.61
C GLY A 283 1.48 -13.94 5.75
N VAL A 284 1.01 -12.96 6.50
CA VAL A 284 1.72 -12.34 7.62
C VAL A 284 0.88 -12.38 8.88
N GLN A 285 1.53 -12.20 10.02
CA GLN A 285 0.91 -11.99 11.32
C GLN A 285 1.53 -10.76 11.96
N LEU A 286 0.69 -9.88 12.47
CA LEU A 286 1.14 -8.75 13.29
C LEU A 286 1.54 -9.29 14.67
N LYS A 287 2.82 -9.17 15.02
CA LYS A 287 3.39 -9.64 16.28
C LYS A 287 4.19 -8.55 16.96
N VAL A 288 4.23 -8.60 18.27
CA VAL A 288 5.08 -7.70 19.05
C VAL A 288 6.55 -7.90 18.68
N ASP A 289 7.24 -6.79 18.41
CA ASP A 289 8.64 -6.79 17.99
C ASP A 289 9.54 -6.29 19.12
N PRO A 290 10.44 -7.13 19.65
CA PRO A 290 11.38 -6.74 20.68
C PRO A 290 12.25 -5.53 20.33
N GLU A 291 12.59 -5.35 19.06
CA GLU A 291 13.42 -4.23 18.61
C GLU A 291 12.65 -2.90 18.62
N LEU A 292 11.30 -2.93 18.45
CA LEU A 292 10.47 -1.75 18.63
C LEU A 292 10.20 -1.42 20.11
N ILE A 293 10.27 -2.44 20.99
CA ILE A 293 10.18 -2.25 22.44
C ILE A 293 11.46 -1.62 22.98
N ILE A 294 12.61 -2.08 22.50
CA ILE A 294 13.95 -1.63 22.92
C ILE A 294 14.72 -1.14 21.69
N PRO A 295 14.39 0.04 21.16
CA PRO A 295 15.00 0.53 19.92
C PRO A 295 16.45 0.95 20.08
N ASN A 296 16.87 1.37 21.28
CA ASN A 296 18.23 1.75 21.59
C ASN A 296 18.77 0.93 22.77
N ARG A 297 19.68 0.01 22.48
CA ARG A 297 20.30 -0.86 23.47
C ARG A 297 21.43 -0.19 24.25
N ASP A 298 21.88 1.00 23.87
CA ASP A 298 22.89 1.78 24.58
C ASP A 298 22.32 2.48 25.81
N LEU A 299 20.99 2.63 25.86
CA LEU A 299 20.29 3.16 27.02
C LEU A 299 20.07 2.07 28.08
N SER A 300 20.03 2.50 29.34
CA SER A 300 19.59 1.65 30.43
C SER A 300 18.07 1.68 30.57
N ILE A 301 17.53 0.74 31.35
CA ILE A 301 16.09 0.68 31.65
C ILE A 301 15.61 2.01 32.29
N LEU A 302 16.41 2.60 33.17
CA LEU A 302 16.09 3.89 33.80
C LEU A 302 16.22 5.07 32.85
N ASP A 303 17.10 4.99 31.87
CA ASP A 303 17.31 6.05 30.86
C ASP A 303 16.26 5.97 29.74
N GLY A 304 15.32 5.04 29.83
CA GLY A 304 14.20 4.93 28.91
C GLY A 304 14.44 4.00 27.72
N ALA A 305 15.28 2.98 27.86
CA ALA A 305 15.47 1.95 26.82
C ALA A 305 14.17 1.28 26.39
N ILE A 306 13.20 1.12 27.31
CA ILE A 306 11.90 0.50 27.04
C ILE A 306 10.87 1.58 26.65
N THR A 307 10.36 1.49 25.43
CA THR A 307 9.43 2.48 24.84
C THR A 307 7.96 2.04 24.86
N ALA A 308 7.70 0.79 25.24
CA ALA A 308 6.36 0.20 25.19
C ALA A 308 5.39 0.87 26.19
N SER A 309 4.17 1.17 25.71
CA SER A 309 3.11 1.77 26.51
C SER A 309 2.77 0.94 27.75
N GLY A 310 2.76 1.61 28.91
CA GLY A 310 2.57 1.01 30.21
C GLY A 310 3.84 0.44 30.85
N TRP A 311 4.96 0.38 30.10
CA TRP A 311 6.27 -0.07 30.58
C TRP A 311 7.36 1.01 30.48
N ASN A 312 7.10 2.12 29.79
CA ASN A 312 8.01 3.24 29.56
C ASN A 312 8.07 4.25 30.72
N ASN A 313 7.16 4.20 31.68
CA ASN A 313 7.14 5.09 32.83
C ASN A 313 7.65 4.36 34.08
N ILE A 314 8.99 4.38 34.27
CA ILE A 314 9.68 3.68 35.36
C ILE A 314 9.99 4.68 36.47
N LYS A 315 8.94 5.06 37.22
CA LYS A 315 9.06 5.90 38.43
C LYS A 315 8.85 5.04 39.66
N GLY A 316 9.43 5.41 40.78
CA GLY A 316 9.48 4.61 42.03
C GLY A 316 8.15 4.12 42.61
N ASP A 317 7.01 4.66 42.17
CA ASP A 317 5.66 4.27 42.58
C ASP A 317 4.84 3.54 41.47
N SER A 318 5.44 3.32 40.32
CA SER A 318 4.79 2.67 39.19
C SER A 318 4.78 1.13 39.33
N ILE A 319 3.78 0.47 38.70
CA ILE A 319 3.72 -1.00 38.64
C ILE A 319 4.94 -1.57 37.89
N SER A 320 5.35 -0.91 36.82
CA SER A 320 6.53 -1.26 36.04
C SER A 320 7.82 -1.22 36.90
N TRP A 321 7.98 -0.21 37.75
CA TRP A 321 9.09 -0.14 38.70
C TRP A 321 9.16 -1.38 39.60
N MET A 322 8.01 -1.77 40.21
CA MET A 322 7.97 -2.92 41.13
C MET A 322 8.43 -4.22 40.46
N TYR A 323 8.02 -4.43 39.20
CA TYR A 323 8.46 -5.60 38.43
C TYR A 323 9.96 -5.53 38.12
N PHE A 324 10.45 -4.40 37.60
CA PHE A 324 11.86 -4.27 37.24
C PHE A 324 12.79 -4.33 38.45
N GLU A 325 12.39 -3.77 39.60
CA GLU A 325 13.15 -3.89 40.84
C GLU A 325 13.21 -5.35 41.33
N ALA A 326 12.11 -6.08 41.29
CA ALA A 326 12.05 -7.49 41.65
C ALA A 326 12.88 -8.36 40.70
N LEU A 327 12.84 -8.09 39.39
CA LEU A 327 13.67 -8.76 38.39
C LEU A 327 15.17 -8.46 38.61
N ALA A 328 15.55 -7.21 38.84
CA ALA A 328 16.92 -6.80 39.12
C ALA A 328 17.49 -7.52 40.36
N LYS A 329 16.70 -7.63 41.43
CA LYS A 329 17.07 -8.37 42.64
C LYS A 329 17.21 -9.88 42.38
N ARG A 330 16.27 -10.48 41.60
CA ARG A 330 16.26 -11.94 41.34
C ARG A 330 17.37 -12.38 40.40
N TYR A 331 17.59 -11.64 39.32
CA TYR A 331 18.54 -11.97 38.26
C TYR A 331 19.87 -11.20 38.40
N LYS A 332 20.08 -10.44 39.51
CA LYS A 332 21.33 -9.76 39.89
C LYS A 332 21.89 -8.81 38.83
N PHE A 333 21.05 -8.00 38.22
CA PHE A 333 21.48 -6.92 37.33
C PHE A 333 21.10 -5.55 37.90
N LYS A 334 21.69 -4.46 37.37
CA LYS A 334 21.34 -3.09 37.73
C LYS A 334 20.47 -2.45 36.67
N LEU A 335 19.45 -1.71 37.07
CA LEU A 335 18.54 -0.99 36.16
C LEU A 335 19.25 0.14 35.41
N THR A 336 20.46 0.56 35.88
CA THR A 336 21.34 1.53 35.22
C THR A 336 22.28 0.92 34.20
N THR A 337 22.30 -0.41 34.06
CA THR A 337 23.14 -1.08 33.06
C THR A 337 22.55 -0.90 31.68
N PRO A 338 23.32 -0.46 30.65
CA PRO A 338 22.89 -0.43 29.27
C PRO A 338 22.36 -1.79 28.84
N VAL A 339 21.28 -1.79 28.05
CA VAL A 339 20.63 -3.05 27.65
C VAL A 339 21.56 -3.96 26.85
N ARG A 340 22.50 -3.42 26.08
CA ARG A 340 23.51 -4.20 25.33
C ARG A 340 24.44 -5.04 26.24
N ASP A 341 24.62 -4.60 27.49
CA ASP A 341 25.50 -5.25 28.47
C ASP A 341 24.74 -6.23 29.38
N LEU A 342 23.40 -6.37 29.21
CA LEU A 342 22.59 -7.36 29.90
C LEU A 342 22.77 -8.74 29.25
N SER A 343 22.72 -9.80 30.06
CA SER A 343 22.76 -11.17 29.52
C SER A 343 21.49 -11.51 28.74
N ASP A 344 21.61 -12.41 27.76
CA ASP A 344 20.48 -12.89 26.96
C ASP A 344 19.37 -13.49 27.84
N GLU A 345 19.71 -14.14 28.97
CA GLU A 345 18.75 -14.66 29.95
C GLU A 345 17.91 -13.54 30.57
N VAL A 346 18.55 -12.43 30.98
CA VAL A 346 17.85 -11.28 31.57
C VAL A 346 16.93 -10.63 30.51
N LEU A 347 17.40 -10.50 29.28
CA LEU A 347 16.60 -9.97 28.17
C LEU A 347 15.40 -10.86 27.84
N ASP A 348 15.59 -12.20 27.81
CA ASP A 348 14.51 -13.16 27.59
C ASP A 348 13.43 -13.03 28.67
N VAL A 349 13.84 -12.91 29.94
CA VAL A 349 12.89 -12.72 31.04
C VAL A 349 12.17 -11.39 30.96
N ILE A 350 12.83 -10.29 30.63
CA ILE A 350 12.19 -8.98 30.47
C ILE A 350 11.15 -9.02 29.34
N LEU A 351 11.48 -9.63 28.22
CA LEU A 351 10.64 -9.67 27.06
C LEU A 351 9.52 -10.71 27.13
N TYR A 352 9.83 -11.93 27.61
CA TYR A 352 8.91 -13.07 27.55
C TYR A 352 8.47 -13.62 28.90
N GLY A 353 9.02 -13.06 30.01
CA GLY A 353 8.56 -13.33 31.35
C GLY A 353 9.26 -14.48 32.08
N THR A 354 8.86 -14.68 33.33
CA THR A 354 9.47 -15.63 34.29
C THR A 354 8.97 -17.08 34.16
N LYS A 355 8.25 -17.43 33.09
CA LYS A 355 7.71 -18.78 32.83
C LYS A 355 6.95 -19.38 34.01
N GLY A 356 6.24 -18.54 34.77
CA GLY A 356 5.43 -18.92 35.94
C GLY A 356 6.14 -18.80 37.29
N GLU A 357 7.45 -18.49 37.35
CA GLU A 357 8.14 -18.20 38.61
C GLU A 357 7.57 -16.91 39.23
N LYS A 358 7.13 -17.01 40.50
CA LYS A 358 6.56 -15.87 41.25
C LYS A 358 7.66 -15.00 41.83
N LEU A 359 7.60 -13.71 41.51
CA LEU A 359 8.47 -12.68 42.08
C LEU A 359 7.79 -12.05 43.30
N LYS A 360 8.60 -11.65 44.30
CA LYS A 360 8.14 -10.85 45.43
C LYS A 360 8.17 -9.36 45.03
N LEU A 361 7.00 -8.81 44.73
CA LEU A 361 6.80 -7.40 44.45
C LEU A 361 6.57 -6.65 45.78
N THR A 362 7.30 -5.56 45.98
CA THR A 362 7.12 -4.68 47.13
C THR A 362 6.55 -3.36 46.67
N TYR A 363 5.52 -2.86 47.32
CA TYR A 363 4.98 -1.53 47.06
C TYR A 363 4.94 -0.69 48.35
N ASP A 364 5.27 0.57 48.17
CA ASP A 364 5.17 1.61 49.19
C ASP A 364 4.32 2.75 48.61
N ARG A 365 3.05 2.81 49.10
CA ARG A 365 2.11 3.85 48.66
C ARG A 365 1.64 4.63 49.85
N ALA A 366 1.12 5.84 49.64
CA ALA A 366 0.58 6.70 50.67
C ALA A 366 -0.48 5.99 51.60
N ASN A 367 -1.08 4.88 51.15
CA ASN A 367 -2.08 4.10 51.86
C ASN A 367 -1.54 2.79 52.45
N GLY A 368 -0.20 2.55 52.46
CA GLY A 368 0.39 1.38 53.13
C GLY A 368 1.46 0.68 52.32
N GLN A 369 2.33 -0.05 53.04
CA GLN A 369 3.37 -0.93 52.45
C GLN A 369 2.83 -2.37 52.39
N GLY A 370 3.15 -3.08 51.32
CA GLY A 370 2.75 -4.49 51.17
C GLY A 370 3.64 -5.27 50.21
N THR A 371 3.47 -6.58 50.24
CA THR A 371 4.17 -7.49 49.32
C THR A 371 3.15 -8.35 48.56
N LEU A 372 3.36 -8.54 47.28
CA LEU A 372 2.57 -9.37 46.38
C LEU A 372 3.46 -10.42 45.74
N MET A 373 3.03 -11.68 45.69
CA MET A 373 3.72 -12.75 44.98
C MET A 373 3.05 -12.98 43.61
N GLN A 374 3.67 -12.49 42.55
CA GLN A 374 3.12 -12.59 41.20
C GLN A 374 4.21 -12.95 40.17
N ALA A 375 3.86 -13.79 39.17
CA ALA A 375 4.72 -14.09 38.07
C ALA A 375 4.71 -12.91 37.08
N PHE A 376 5.87 -12.61 36.50
CA PHE A 376 6.01 -11.61 35.45
C PHE A 376 5.73 -12.28 34.09
N GLU A 377 4.74 -11.80 33.37
CA GLU A 377 4.35 -12.41 32.08
C GLU A 377 5.27 -12.00 30.92
N GLY A 378 6.10 -10.98 31.10
CA GLY A 378 6.95 -10.39 30.05
C GLY A 378 6.24 -9.30 29.24
N ILE A 379 7.04 -8.36 28.74
CA ILE A 379 6.49 -7.21 28.01
C ILE A 379 5.80 -7.64 26.73
N CYS A 380 6.43 -8.52 25.92
CA CYS A 380 5.85 -9.00 24.65
C CYS A 380 4.50 -9.71 24.88
N ASN A 381 4.44 -10.64 25.83
CA ASN A 381 3.22 -11.40 26.12
C ASN A 381 2.11 -10.48 26.66
N ASN A 382 2.48 -9.48 27.50
CA ASN A 382 1.53 -8.47 28.01
C ASN A 382 0.93 -7.64 26.88
N LEU A 383 1.75 -7.13 25.96
CA LEU A 383 1.29 -6.33 24.82
C LEU A 383 0.41 -7.16 23.88
N GLU A 384 0.78 -8.41 23.57
CA GLU A 384 -0.02 -9.30 22.74
C GLU A 384 -1.38 -9.63 23.37
N ARG A 385 -1.42 -9.85 24.69
CA ARG A 385 -2.69 -10.08 25.41
C ARG A 385 -3.55 -8.82 25.39
N ARG A 386 -3.00 -7.66 25.73
CA ARG A 386 -3.71 -6.37 25.68
C ARG A 386 -4.25 -6.06 24.29
N TYR A 387 -3.49 -6.35 23.23
CA TYR A 387 -3.93 -6.15 21.84
C TYR A 387 -5.14 -7.02 21.49
N ARG A 388 -5.19 -8.26 21.99
CA ARG A 388 -6.33 -9.16 21.77
C ARG A 388 -7.57 -8.77 22.57
N GLU A 389 -7.39 -8.25 23.79
CA GLU A 389 -8.48 -7.96 24.73
C GLU A 389 -9.07 -6.56 24.56
N THR A 390 -8.32 -5.61 23.98
CA THR A 390 -8.78 -4.22 23.89
C THR A 390 -9.90 -4.05 22.84
N GLN A 391 -10.92 -3.26 23.25
CA GLN A 391 -11.99 -2.80 22.35
C GLN A 391 -11.81 -1.33 21.91
N SER A 392 -10.77 -0.65 22.43
CA SER A 392 -10.48 0.74 22.10
C SER A 392 -9.53 0.84 20.92
N ASP A 393 -9.98 1.49 19.84
CA ASP A 393 -9.15 1.71 18.64
C ASP A 393 -7.93 2.59 18.90
N SER A 394 -7.99 3.50 19.88
CA SER A 394 -6.83 4.32 20.25
C SER A 394 -5.74 3.49 20.93
N VAL A 395 -6.14 2.62 21.88
CA VAL A 395 -5.22 1.71 22.56
C VAL A 395 -4.66 0.68 21.57
N ARG A 396 -5.49 0.16 20.68
CA ARG A 396 -5.03 -0.77 19.64
C ARG A 396 -3.94 -0.16 18.76
N ARG A 397 -4.14 1.07 18.28
CA ARG A 397 -3.13 1.80 17.47
C ARG A 397 -1.84 2.06 18.25
N GLU A 398 -1.94 2.41 19.53
CA GLU A 398 -0.77 2.61 20.39
C GLU A 398 0.04 1.31 20.58
N LEU A 399 -0.64 0.17 20.70
CA LEU A 399 0.02 -1.14 20.79
C LEU A 399 0.64 -1.58 19.46
N GLU A 400 0.01 -1.24 18.33
CA GLU A 400 0.52 -1.51 16.97
C GLU A 400 1.87 -0.82 16.70
N GLU A 401 2.16 0.31 17.37
CA GLU A 401 3.48 0.96 17.29
C GLU A 401 4.64 0.08 17.78
N CYS A 402 4.35 -0.92 18.62
CA CYS A 402 5.33 -1.90 19.11
C CYS A 402 5.28 -3.23 18.36
N MET A 403 4.52 -3.31 17.24
CA MET A 403 4.30 -4.54 16.50
C MET A 403 4.87 -4.43 15.08
N SER A 404 5.32 -5.55 14.54
CA SER A 404 5.76 -5.67 13.14
C SER A 404 5.08 -6.85 12.45
N GLU A 405 4.94 -6.75 11.12
CA GLU A 405 4.46 -7.84 10.29
C GLU A 405 5.54 -8.91 10.14
N LYS A 406 5.28 -10.11 10.65
CA LYS A 406 6.17 -11.27 10.49
C LYS A 406 5.53 -12.30 9.56
N PRO A 407 6.32 -12.97 8.69
CA PRO A 407 5.79 -14.04 7.85
C PRO A 407 5.08 -15.11 8.69
N CYS A 408 3.93 -15.57 8.22
CA CYS A 408 3.19 -16.65 8.88
C CYS A 408 4.07 -17.91 9.02
N PRO A 409 4.18 -18.53 10.19
CA PRO A 409 5.05 -19.67 10.41
C PRO A 409 4.70 -20.90 9.53
N ASP A 410 3.43 -21.10 9.21
CA ASP A 410 2.97 -22.25 8.43
C ASP A 410 3.16 -22.09 6.93
N CYS A 411 2.66 -20.96 6.36
CA CYS A 411 2.76 -20.74 4.91
C CYS A 411 3.99 -19.94 4.51
N ARG A 412 4.77 -19.39 5.45
CA ARG A 412 5.98 -18.58 5.22
C ARG A 412 5.77 -17.44 4.20
N GLY A 413 4.64 -16.77 4.32
CA GLY A 413 4.27 -15.66 3.44
C GLY A 413 3.49 -16.06 2.18
N LYS A 414 3.36 -17.34 1.85
CA LYS A 414 2.72 -17.83 0.61
C LYS A 414 1.19 -17.78 0.60
N ARG A 415 0.53 -17.41 1.70
CA ARG A 415 -0.93 -17.19 1.86
C ARG A 415 -1.83 -18.41 1.67
N LEU A 416 -1.39 -19.45 0.97
CA LEU A 416 -2.16 -20.62 0.59
C LEU A 416 -1.84 -21.83 1.48
N ARG A 417 -2.70 -22.85 1.43
CA ARG A 417 -2.48 -24.17 2.04
C ARG A 417 -1.37 -24.90 1.33
N ARG A 418 -0.75 -25.86 2.01
CA ARG A 418 0.35 -26.68 1.47
C ARG A 418 -0.09 -27.52 0.27
N GLU A 419 -1.34 -28.02 0.28
CA GLU A 419 -1.93 -28.81 -0.81
C GLU A 419 -2.07 -27.96 -2.09
N SER A 420 -2.48 -26.70 -1.96
CA SER A 420 -2.57 -25.77 -3.10
C SER A 420 -1.19 -25.42 -3.67
N LEU A 421 -0.19 -25.23 -2.79
CA LEU A 421 1.19 -24.95 -3.18
C LEU A 421 1.92 -26.18 -3.76
N ALA A 422 1.40 -27.38 -3.55
CA ALA A 422 1.94 -28.60 -4.11
C ALA A 422 1.53 -28.85 -5.57
N VAL A 423 0.71 -27.95 -6.17
CA VAL A 423 0.32 -28.03 -7.57
C VAL A 423 1.19 -27.10 -8.41
N THR A 424 1.81 -27.63 -9.45
CA THR A 424 2.74 -26.87 -10.32
C THR A 424 2.27 -26.79 -11.77
N VAL A 425 2.62 -25.69 -12.43
CA VAL A 425 2.53 -25.49 -13.88
C VAL A 425 3.92 -25.11 -14.37
N GLY A 426 4.48 -25.82 -15.32
CA GLY A 426 5.85 -25.59 -15.78
C GLY A 426 6.90 -25.65 -14.67
N GLY A 427 6.65 -26.44 -13.60
CA GLY A 427 7.54 -26.59 -12.44
C GLY A 427 7.38 -25.52 -11.34
N LEU A 428 6.56 -24.48 -11.52
CA LEU A 428 6.31 -23.45 -10.51
C LEU A 428 4.97 -23.64 -9.81
N ASP A 429 4.93 -23.45 -8.48
CA ASP A 429 3.68 -23.24 -7.77
C ASP A 429 3.13 -21.84 -8.05
N ILE A 430 1.85 -21.60 -7.77
CA ILE A 430 1.19 -20.33 -8.08
C ILE A 430 1.82 -19.13 -7.33
N ASP A 431 2.31 -19.31 -6.10
CA ASP A 431 2.98 -18.26 -5.33
C ASP A 431 4.36 -17.94 -5.93
N ALA A 432 5.12 -18.97 -6.27
CA ALA A 432 6.43 -18.81 -6.92
C ALA A 432 6.30 -18.05 -8.24
N TYR A 433 5.28 -18.37 -9.04
CA TYR A 433 4.97 -17.59 -10.25
C TYR A 433 4.60 -16.13 -9.94
N CYS A 434 3.75 -15.89 -8.93
CA CYS A 434 3.34 -14.53 -8.56
C CYS A 434 4.49 -13.68 -8.00
N ARG A 435 5.58 -14.28 -7.55
CA ARG A 435 6.80 -13.59 -7.10
C ARG A 435 7.73 -13.17 -8.23
N LEU A 436 7.51 -13.67 -9.43
CA LEU A 436 8.24 -13.20 -10.60
C LEU A 436 7.88 -11.74 -10.91
N SER A 437 8.84 -10.98 -11.45
CA SER A 437 8.53 -9.69 -12.04
C SER A 437 7.61 -9.87 -13.26
N VAL A 438 6.89 -8.82 -13.66
CA VAL A 438 6.00 -8.86 -14.82
C VAL A 438 6.74 -9.36 -16.07
N ASN A 439 7.98 -8.89 -16.29
CA ASN A 439 8.81 -9.37 -17.41
C ASN A 439 9.11 -10.87 -17.29
N ALA A 440 9.60 -11.32 -16.14
CA ALA A 440 9.92 -12.73 -15.95
C ALA A 440 8.67 -13.62 -16.01
N ALA A 441 7.53 -13.13 -15.53
CA ALA A 441 6.24 -13.82 -15.63
C ALA A 441 5.76 -13.94 -17.09
N LEU A 442 5.98 -12.91 -17.91
CA LEU A 442 5.68 -12.93 -19.34
C LEU A 442 6.58 -13.92 -20.08
N ASP A 443 7.90 -13.83 -19.85
CA ASP A 443 8.88 -14.78 -20.43
C ASP A 443 8.57 -16.23 -20.08
N PHE A 444 8.16 -16.48 -18.82
CA PHE A 444 7.75 -17.82 -18.40
C PHE A 444 6.53 -18.30 -19.19
N MET A 445 5.50 -17.46 -19.38
CA MET A 445 4.30 -17.83 -20.15
C MET A 445 4.60 -18.00 -21.66
N GLU A 446 5.63 -17.34 -22.19
CA GLU A 446 6.08 -17.52 -23.56
C GLU A 446 6.80 -18.85 -23.78
N ARG A 447 7.59 -19.29 -22.78
CA ARG A 447 8.37 -20.54 -22.81
C ARG A 447 7.64 -21.73 -22.22
N LEU A 448 6.37 -21.54 -21.81
CA LEU A 448 5.60 -22.60 -21.17
C LEU A 448 5.32 -23.76 -22.14
N GLU A 449 5.94 -24.90 -21.90
CA GLU A 449 5.70 -26.14 -22.64
C GLU A 449 4.69 -27.01 -21.87
N LEU A 450 3.59 -27.32 -22.52
CA LEU A 450 2.55 -28.23 -22.03
C LEU A 450 2.29 -29.33 -23.06
N SER A 451 1.75 -30.46 -22.59
CA SER A 451 1.30 -31.50 -23.55
C SER A 451 0.24 -30.94 -24.51
N PRO A 452 0.11 -31.46 -25.73
CA PRO A 452 -0.86 -30.92 -26.71
C PRO A 452 -2.29 -30.80 -26.18
N GLN A 453 -2.74 -31.76 -25.38
CA GLN A 453 -4.05 -31.75 -24.75
C GLN A 453 -4.19 -30.65 -23.68
N LYS A 454 -3.17 -30.48 -22.81
CA LYS A 454 -3.14 -29.41 -21.80
C LYS A 454 -3.02 -28.04 -22.47
N MET A 455 -2.29 -27.94 -23.58
CA MET A 455 -2.15 -26.65 -24.31
C MET A 455 -3.49 -26.25 -24.94
N LEU A 456 -4.28 -27.16 -25.46
CA LEU A 456 -5.61 -26.85 -25.99
C LEU A 456 -6.53 -26.24 -24.92
N ILE A 457 -6.47 -26.75 -23.69
CA ILE A 457 -7.24 -26.22 -22.55
C ILE A 457 -6.69 -24.85 -22.10
N ALA A 458 -5.36 -24.70 -22.08
CA ALA A 458 -4.68 -23.51 -21.55
C ALA A 458 -4.60 -22.33 -22.52
N ALA A 459 -4.71 -22.58 -23.83
CA ALA A 459 -4.40 -21.57 -24.87
C ALA A 459 -5.09 -20.22 -24.66
N GLN A 460 -6.40 -20.21 -24.41
CA GLN A 460 -7.16 -18.98 -24.21
C GLN A 460 -6.78 -18.30 -22.88
N ILE A 461 -6.56 -19.08 -21.82
CA ILE A 461 -6.18 -18.56 -20.50
C ILE A 461 -4.79 -17.91 -20.56
N VAL A 462 -3.81 -18.59 -21.20
CA VAL A 462 -2.44 -18.09 -21.38
C VAL A 462 -2.43 -16.82 -22.23
N LYS A 463 -3.26 -16.76 -23.28
CA LYS A 463 -3.42 -15.57 -24.12
C LYS A 463 -3.89 -14.36 -23.28
N GLU A 464 -4.90 -14.53 -22.43
CA GLU A 464 -5.41 -13.46 -21.55
C GLU A 464 -4.34 -13.02 -20.53
N ILE A 465 -3.62 -13.96 -19.92
CA ILE A 465 -2.54 -13.64 -18.98
C ILE A 465 -1.44 -12.83 -19.68
N LYS A 466 -0.98 -13.28 -20.86
CA LYS A 466 0.05 -12.57 -21.64
C LYS A 466 -0.40 -11.16 -22.01
N SER A 467 -1.64 -10.99 -22.47
CA SER A 467 -2.20 -9.70 -22.82
C SER A 467 -2.18 -8.73 -21.63
N ARG A 468 -2.66 -9.16 -20.46
CA ARG A 468 -2.70 -8.34 -19.24
C ARG A 468 -1.31 -8.01 -18.69
N LEU A 469 -0.36 -8.96 -18.73
CA LEU A 469 1.04 -8.71 -18.39
C LEU A 469 1.69 -7.72 -19.38
N GLY A 470 1.42 -7.84 -20.67
CA GLY A 470 1.88 -6.90 -21.69
C GLY A 470 1.37 -5.48 -21.46
N PHE A 471 0.12 -5.30 -20.97
CA PHE A 471 -0.38 -3.98 -20.61
C PHE A 471 0.34 -3.40 -19.38
N LEU A 472 0.66 -4.21 -18.37
CA LEU A 472 1.49 -3.74 -17.24
C LEU A 472 2.88 -3.30 -17.70
N GLN A 473 3.48 -4.03 -18.66
CA GLN A 473 4.77 -3.68 -19.25
C GLN A 473 4.69 -2.36 -20.04
N SER A 474 3.62 -2.15 -20.84
CA SER A 474 3.44 -0.95 -21.66
C SER A 474 3.27 0.34 -20.84
N VAL A 475 2.84 0.25 -19.58
CA VAL A 475 2.75 1.40 -18.66
C VAL A 475 3.97 1.54 -17.73
N GLY A 476 5.08 0.84 -18.01
CA GLY A 476 6.34 0.95 -17.25
C GLY A 476 6.31 0.29 -15.88
N LEU A 477 5.54 -0.80 -15.73
CA LEU A 477 5.42 -1.56 -14.46
C LEU A 477 6.06 -2.95 -14.56
N GLU A 478 7.01 -3.14 -15.46
CA GLU A 478 7.69 -4.41 -15.71
C GLU A 478 8.43 -4.98 -14.50
N TYR A 479 8.84 -4.13 -13.58
CA TYR A 479 9.57 -4.51 -12.36
C TYR A 479 8.67 -5.03 -11.23
N LEU A 480 7.37 -4.78 -11.26
CA LEU A 480 6.45 -5.21 -10.22
C LEU A 480 6.27 -6.72 -10.20
N THR A 481 6.02 -7.26 -9.00
CA THR A 481 5.61 -8.66 -8.84
C THR A 481 4.10 -8.74 -8.61
N LEU A 482 3.45 -9.81 -9.09
CA LEU A 482 2.01 -10.01 -8.92
C LEU A 482 1.62 -10.24 -7.45
N SER A 483 2.56 -10.73 -6.62
CA SER A 483 2.39 -10.96 -5.18
C SER A 483 2.46 -9.69 -4.34
N ARG A 484 2.98 -8.57 -4.90
CA ARG A 484 3.14 -7.30 -4.17
C ARG A 484 1.79 -6.80 -3.66
N SER A 485 1.73 -6.44 -2.38
CA SER A 485 0.52 -5.90 -1.75
C SER A 485 0.13 -4.55 -2.36
N ALA A 486 -1.15 -4.36 -2.67
CA ALA A 486 -1.66 -3.11 -3.23
C ALA A 486 -1.46 -1.91 -2.28
N GLY A 487 -1.43 -2.16 -0.96
CA GLY A 487 -1.18 -1.12 0.05
C GLY A 487 0.26 -0.58 0.08
N THR A 488 1.22 -1.26 -0.56
CA THR A 488 2.62 -0.84 -0.66
C THR A 488 2.95 -0.10 -1.96
N LEU A 489 1.96 0.06 -2.83
CA LEU A 489 2.14 0.75 -4.11
C LEU A 489 2.15 2.27 -3.90
N SER A 490 2.98 2.98 -4.66
CA SER A 490 2.89 4.42 -4.77
C SER A 490 1.57 4.83 -5.47
N GLY A 491 1.17 6.10 -5.32
CA GLY A 491 -0.01 6.63 -6.00
C GLY A 491 0.06 6.44 -7.52
N GLY A 492 1.20 6.76 -8.13
CA GLY A 492 1.43 6.59 -9.57
C GLY A 492 1.44 5.11 -10.01
N GLU A 493 2.04 4.19 -9.25
CA GLU A 493 1.99 2.75 -9.54
C GLU A 493 0.54 2.23 -9.53
N SER A 494 -0.25 2.62 -8.52
CA SER A 494 -1.66 2.22 -8.41
C SER A 494 -2.51 2.74 -9.57
N GLN A 495 -2.30 3.99 -9.97
CA GLN A 495 -2.98 4.63 -11.09
C GLN A 495 -2.66 3.92 -12.42
N ARG A 496 -1.38 3.62 -12.67
CA ARG A 496 -0.94 2.91 -13.88
C ARG A 496 -1.46 1.47 -13.95
N ILE A 497 -1.58 0.77 -12.81
CA ILE A 497 -2.24 -0.54 -12.76
C ILE A 497 -3.70 -0.43 -13.20
N ARG A 498 -4.42 0.59 -12.75
CA ARG A 498 -5.82 0.82 -13.21
C ARG A 498 -5.86 1.14 -14.69
N LEU A 499 -4.96 2.01 -15.18
CA LEU A 499 -4.86 2.33 -16.59
C LEU A 499 -4.62 1.06 -17.41
N ALA A 500 -3.66 0.21 -17.04
CA ALA A 500 -3.38 -1.07 -17.69
C ALA A 500 -4.62 -1.99 -17.71
N THR A 501 -5.38 -2.03 -16.61
CA THR A 501 -6.62 -2.83 -16.52
C THR A 501 -7.70 -2.31 -17.46
N GLN A 502 -7.85 -0.98 -17.60
CA GLN A 502 -8.82 -0.37 -18.50
C GLN A 502 -8.45 -0.57 -19.99
N ILE A 503 -7.17 -0.48 -20.32
CA ILE A 503 -6.67 -0.81 -21.69
C ILE A 503 -7.03 -2.25 -22.03
N GLY A 504 -6.85 -3.17 -21.09
CA GLY A 504 -7.21 -4.58 -21.23
C GLY A 504 -8.69 -4.84 -21.52
N SER A 505 -9.57 -3.91 -21.15
CA SER A 505 -11.02 -4.02 -21.44
C SER A 505 -11.36 -3.73 -22.89
N SER A 506 -10.45 -3.11 -23.67
CA SER A 506 -10.63 -2.73 -25.09
C SER A 506 -11.94 -1.96 -25.38
N LEU A 507 -12.38 -1.14 -24.43
CA LEU A 507 -13.59 -0.32 -24.59
C LEU A 507 -13.34 0.76 -25.64
N MET A 508 -14.34 1.02 -26.47
CA MET A 508 -14.32 2.02 -27.55
C MET A 508 -15.42 3.06 -27.32
N GLY A 509 -15.17 4.31 -27.76
CA GLY A 509 -16.15 5.40 -27.66
C GLY A 509 -16.35 5.91 -26.23
N VAL A 510 -15.39 5.69 -25.34
CA VAL A 510 -15.41 6.09 -23.92
C VAL A 510 -14.62 7.40 -23.73
N LEU A 511 -15.03 8.20 -22.77
CA LEU A 511 -14.26 9.34 -22.26
C LEU A 511 -13.45 8.89 -21.06
N TYR A 512 -12.13 8.79 -21.22
CA TYR A 512 -11.19 8.56 -20.10
C TYR A 512 -10.74 9.89 -19.53
N ILE A 513 -10.85 10.04 -18.22
CA ILE A 513 -10.38 11.22 -17.49
C ILE A 513 -9.27 10.78 -16.54
N LEU A 514 -8.05 11.29 -16.76
CA LEU A 514 -6.86 10.91 -16.01
C LEU A 514 -6.33 12.11 -15.22
N ASP A 515 -5.91 11.85 -13.97
CA ASP A 515 -5.31 12.86 -13.09
C ASP A 515 -3.80 12.63 -13.00
N GLU A 516 -3.02 13.45 -13.68
CA GLU A 516 -1.55 13.46 -13.64
C GLU A 516 -0.90 12.06 -13.80
N PRO A 517 -1.17 11.34 -14.89
CA PRO A 517 -0.69 9.95 -15.04
C PRO A 517 0.85 9.84 -15.17
N SER A 518 1.58 10.92 -15.47
CA SER A 518 3.04 10.96 -15.55
C SER A 518 3.75 11.03 -14.19
N ILE A 519 2.98 11.14 -13.08
CA ILE A 519 3.52 11.30 -11.73
C ILE A 519 4.50 10.20 -11.34
N GLY A 520 5.67 10.62 -10.78
CA GLY A 520 6.71 9.71 -10.31
C GLY A 520 7.35 8.86 -11.40
N LEU A 521 7.19 9.25 -12.67
CA LEU A 521 7.82 8.59 -13.81
C LEU A 521 9.16 9.22 -14.18
N HIS A 522 10.14 8.36 -14.43
CA HIS A 522 11.31 8.75 -15.19
C HIS A 522 10.91 9.03 -16.66
N GLN A 523 11.61 9.94 -17.36
CA GLN A 523 11.28 10.31 -18.74
C GLN A 523 11.17 9.10 -19.68
N ARG A 524 12.05 8.11 -19.52
CA ARG A 524 11.98 6.84 -20.29
C ARG A 524 10.62 6.12 -20.12
N ASP A 525 10.09 6.12 -18.91
CA ASP A 525 8.82 5.43 -18.62
C ASP A 525 7.63 6.30 -19.06
N ASN A 526 7.80 7.64 -19.07
CA ASN A 526 6.83 8.59 -19.62
C ASN A 526 6.64 8.40 -21.13
N ASP A 527 7.70 8.14 -21.87
CA ASP A 527 7.61 7.83 -23.31
C ASP A 527 6.72 6.59 -23.57
N LYS A 528 6.83 5.54 -22.73
CA LYS A 528 5.96 4.35 -22.82
C LYS A 528 4.50 4.69 -22.51
N LEU A 529 4.27 5.49 -21.48
CA LEU A 529 2.93 5.94 -21.10
C LEU A 529 2.28 6.74 -22.22
N LEU A 530 2.99 7.68 -22.83
CA LEU A 530 2.50 8.48 -23.98
C LEU A 530 2.14 7.60 -25.17
N ALA A 531 2.96 6.61 -25.51
CA ALA A 531 2.65 5.65 -26.56
C ALA A 531 1.35 4.89 -26.25
N THR A 532 1.14 4.52 -24.99
CA THR A 532 -0.06 3.84 -24.51
C THR A 532 -1.31 4.73 -24.59
N LEU A 533 -1.22 6.00 -24.17
CA LEU A 533 -2.32 6.96 -24.26
C LEU A 533 -2.71 7.22 -25.74
N LYS A 534 -1.73 7.36 -26.64
CA LYS A 534 -1.98 7.49 -28.07
C LYS A 534 -2.67 6.26 -28.65
N HIS A 535 -2.27 5.07 -28.21
CA HIS A 535 -2.93 3.83 -28.62
C HIS A 535 -4.41 3.79 -28.19
N LEU A 536 -4.71 4.17 -26.92
CA LEU A 536 -6.10 4.28 -26.44
C LEU A 536 -6.94 5.27 -27.24
N ARG A 537 -6.37 6.43 -27.60
CA ARG A 537 -7.00 7.40 -28.48
C ARG A 537 -7.31 6.78 -29.85
N ASP A 538 -6.34 6.11 -30.44
CA ASP A 538 -6.44 5.53 -31.79
C ASP A 538 -7.48 4.40 -31.87
N LEU A 539 -7.89 3.83 -30.71
CA LEU A 539 -9.04 2.93 -30.59
C LEU A 539 -10.40 3.65 -30.66
N GLY A 540 -10.43 4.98 -30.87
CA GLY A 540 -11.66 5.78 -30.95
C GLY A 540 -12.19 6.22 -29.57
N ASN A 541 -11.29 6.48 -28.62
CA ASN A 541 -11.62 7.02 -27.31
C ASN A 541 -11.21 8.50 -27.18
N THR A 542 -11.94 9.24 -26.37
CA THR A 542 -11.55 10.60 -25.96
C THR A 542 -10.77 10.51 -24.65
N LEU A 543 -9.59 11.10 -24.62
CA LEU A 543 -8.76 11.16 -23.42
C LEU A 543 -8.69 12.61 -22.95
N LEU A 544 -9.11 12.84 -21.71
CA LEU A 544 -8.99 14.13 -21.03
C LEU A 544 -7.99 13.97 -19.88
N VAL A 545 -6.81 14.55 -20.02
CA VAL A 545 -5.70 14.36 -19.08
C VAL A 545 -5.39 15.66 -18.38
N VAL A 546 -5.48 15.69 -17.06
CA VAL A 546 -4.96 16.79 -16.26
C VAL A 546 -3.45 16.59 -16.14
N GLU A 547 -2.64 17.49 -16.69
CA GLU A 547 -1.18 17.29 -16.73
C GLU A 547 -0.39 18.60 -16.68
N HIS A 548 0.87 18.44 -16.23
CA HIS A 548 1.86 19.50 -16.12
C HIS A 548 3.17 19.17 -16.85
N ASP A 549 3.33 17.92 -17.28
CA ASP A 549 4.52 17.45 -17.99
C ASP A 549 4.61 18.04 -19.42
N GLU A 550 5.76 18.59 -19.75
CA GLU A 550 6.00 19.25 -21.04
C GLU A 550 5.87 18.28 -22.21
N ASP A 551 6.42 17.07 -22.10
CA ASP A 551 6.39 16.07 -23.19
C ASP A 551 4.94 15.63 -23.45
N THR A 552 4.12 15.48 -22.41
CA THR A 552 2.69 15.16 -22.53
C THR A 552 1.92 16.28 -23.21
N MET A 553 2.18 17.54 -22.83
CA MET A 553 1.55 18.71 -23.46
C MET A 553 1.92 18.83 -24.94
N ARG A 554 3.19 18.61 -25.31
CA ARG A 554 3.65 18.62 -26.70
C ARG A 554 3.08 17.46 -27.53
N ALA A 555 2.78 16.35 -26.90
CA ALA A 555 2.22 15.16 -27.54
C ALA A 555 0.69 15.21 -27.70
N ALA A 556 0.02 16.18 -27.04
CA ALA A 556 -1.44 16.33 -27.07
C ALA A 556 -1.95 16.85 -28.41
N ASP A 557 -3.14 16.38 -28.80
CA ASP A 557 -3.82 16.90 -29.99
C ASP A 557 -4.50 18.27 -29.70
N HIS A 558 -4.86 18.52 -28.44
CA HIS A 558 -5.51 19.75 -28.00
C HIS A 558 -5.17 20.03 -26.54
N ILE A 559 -4.92 21.29 -26.22
CA ILE A 559 -4.62 21.75 -24.87
C ILE A 559 -5.65 22.78 -24.44
N VAL A 560 -6.08 22.71 -23.19
CA VAL A 560 -6.93 23.71 -22.55
C VAL A 560 -6.18 24.26 -21.35
N ASP A 561 -5.76 25.51 -21.40
CA ASP A 561 -5.04 26.19 -20.31
C ASP A 561 -6.00 26.92 -19.39
N VAL A 562 -6.04 26.49 -18.11
CA VAL A 562 -6.94 27.00 -17.08
C VAL A 562 -6.19 27.94 -16.13
N GLY A 563 -6.66 29.19 -16.01
CA GLY A 563 -5.94 30.19 -15.20
C GLY A 563 -6.77 31.48 -15.02
N PRO A 564 -6.10 32.64 -15.06
CA PRO A 564 -4.63 32.87 -15.18
C PRO A 564 -3.85 32.60 -13.88
N GLY A 565 -4.50 32.57 -12.73
CA GLY A 565 -3.89 32.34 -11.41
C GLY A 565 -4.55 31.19 -10.65
N ALA A 566 -4.30 31.11 -9.36
CA ALA A 566 -4.85 30.13 -8.45
C ALA A 566 -6.06 30.65 -7.67
N GLY A 567 -6.92 29.76 -7.18
CA GLY A 567 -8.07 30.08 -6.31
C GLY A 567 -9.00 31.11 -6.91
N VAL A 568 -9.23 32.21 -6.20
CA VAL A 568 -10.10 33.32 -6.65
C VAL A 568 -9.60 34.04 -7.92
N HIS A 569 -8.32 33.96 -8.21
CA HIS A 569 -7.71 34.53 -9.43
C HIS A 569 -7.68 33.55 -10.62
N GLY A 570 -8.11 32.29 -10.40
CA GLY A 570 -8.24 31.25 -11.42
C GLY A 570 -9.64 31.09 -11.97
N GLY A 571 -9.94 29.91 -12.46
CA GLY A 571 -11.29 29.47 -12.87
C GLY A 571 -11.76 30.00 -14.21
N ARG A 572 -10.84 30.35 -15.13
CA ARG A 572 -11.17 30.79 -16.50
C ARG A 572 -10.33 30.01 -17.51
N ILE A 573 -10.81 29.89 -18.75
CA ILE A 573 -10.00 29.40 -19.84
C ILE A 573 -9.15 30.56 -20.36
N VAL A 574 -7.82 30.42 -20.30
CA VAL A 574 -6.84 31.41 -20.76
C VAL A 574 -6.55 31.23 -22.25
N ALA A 575 -6.35 29.96 -22.65
CA ALA A 575 -6.08 29.60 -24.01
C ALA A 575 -6.59 28.16 -24.28
N GLN A 576 -6.89 27.86 -25.53
CA GLN A 576 -7.19 26.51 -26.00
C GLN A 576 -6.73 26.36 -27.44
N GLY A 577 -6.24 25.16 -27.82
CA GLY A 577 -5.73 24.87 -29.16
C GLY A 577 -4.61 23.85 -29.15
N THR A 578 -3.78 23.87 -30.17
CA THR A 578 -2.55 23.06 -30.25
C THR A 578 -1.44 23.63 -29.35
N ALA A 579 -0.38 22.86 -29.13
CA ALA A 579 0.76 23.32 -28.32
C ALA A 579 1.36 24.62 -28.89
N GLU A 580 1.41 24.77 -30.20
CA GLU A 580 1.90 25.95 -30.90
C GLU A 580 1.02 27.19 -30.63
N GLU A 581 -0.31 27.01 -30.69
CA GLU A 581 -1.27 28.10 -30.40
C GLU A 581 -1.19 28.57 -28.95
N ILE A 582 -0.94 27.62 -28.00
CA ILE A 582 -0.72 27.94 -26.59
C ILE A 582 0.58 28.71 -26.38
N MET A 583 1.68 28.31 -27.07
CA MET A 583 2.98 29.02 -27.01
C MET A 583 2.94 30.46 -27.57
N GLU A 584 2.09 30.72 -28.53
CA GLU A 584 1.91 32.05 -29.12
C GLU A 584 1.04 32.99 -28.24
N ASN A 585 0.28 32.43 -27.27
CA ASN A 585 -0.60 33.26 -26.44
C ASN A 585 0.18 33.99 -25.33
N PRO A 586 0.27 35.33 -25.35
CA PRO A 586 1.05 36.10 -24.37
C PRO A 586 0.46 36.04 -22.93
N ASN A 587 -0.82 35.69 -22.78
CA ASN A 587 -1.49 35.58 -21.48
C ASN A 587 -1.33 34.19 -20.83
N SER A 588 -0.83 33.20 -21.58
CA SER A 588 -0.63 31.85 -21.07
C SER A 588 0.72 31.73 -20.36
N ILE A 589 0.66 31.45 -19.06
CA ILE A 589 1.86 31.14 -18.28
C ILE A 589 2.45 29.81 -18.77
N THR A 590 1.61 28.84 -19.04
CA THR A 590 2.00 27.56 -19.63
C THR A 590 2.72 27.75 -20.98
N GLY A 591 2.15 28.56 -21.86
CA GLY A 591 2.76 28.91 -23.15
C GLY A 591 4.13 29.58 -23.01
N ALA A 592 4.30 30.44 -22.01
CA ALA A 592 5.58 31.10 -21.76
C ALA A 592 6.69 30.12 -21.31
N TYR A 593 6.35 29.02 -20.60
CA TYR A 593 7.29 27.94 -20.25
C TYR A 593 7.55 27.01 -21.45
N LEU A 594 6.51 26.58 -22.16
CA LEU A 594 6.63 25.72 -23.35
C LEU A 594 7.47 26.36 -24.49
N SER A 595 7.33 27.69 -24.66
CA SER A 595 8.13 28.43 -25.67
C SER A 595 9.54 28.77 -25.20
N GLY A 596 9.87 28.55 -23.91
CA GLY A 596 11.17 28.90 -23.33
C GLY A 596 11.38 30.40 -23.03
N VAL A 597 10.36 31.24 -23.21
CA VAL A 597 10.38 32.66 -22.80
C VAL A 597 10.58 32.80 -21.29
N ARG A 598 9.92 31.92 -20.55
CA ARG A 598 10.22 31.67 -19.12
C ARG A 598 10.87 30.30 -18.98
N LYS A 599 11.98 30.24 -18.25
CA LYS A 599 12.68 28.98 -17.98
C LYS A 599 13.30 28.98 -16.60
N ILE A 600 13.39 27.82 -15.99
CA ILE A 600 14.15 27.62 -14.77
C ILE A 600 15.64 27.65 -15.14
N PRO A 601 16.45 28.56 -14.57
CA PRO A 601 17.83 28.74 -14.98
C PRO A 601 18.71 27.57 -14.50
N VAL A 602 19.72 27.20 -15.31
CA VAL A 602 20.79 26.31 -14.87
C VAL A 602 21.78 27.18 -14.06
N PRO A 603 22.16 26.78 -12.82
CA PRO A 603 23.16 27.51 -12.07
C PRO A 603 24.51 27.61 -12.81
N SER A 604 25.10 28.82 -12.83
CA SER A 604 26.40 29.04 -13.48
C SER A 604 27.54 28.37 -12.73
N GLU A 605 27.42 28.24 -11.43
CA GLU A 605 28.39 27.54 -10.55
C GLU A 605 27.68 26.56 -9.64
N ARG A 606 28.27 25.37 -9.45
CA ARG A 606 27.78 24.35 -8.52
C ARG A 606 28.45 24.52 -7.15
N ARG A 607 27.67 24.41 -6.07
CA ARG A 607 28.22 24.42 -4.72
C ARG A 607 29.05 23.17 -4.47
N LYS A 608 30.24 23.35 -3.90
CA LYS A 608 31.15 22.23 -3.54
C LYS A 608 30.84 21.64 -2.17
N GLY A 609 29.87 22.20 -1.45
CA GLY A 609 29.59 21.87 -0.07
C GLY A 609 30.62 22.40 0.92
N ASN A 610 30.55 21.94 2.15
CA ASN A 610 31.45 22.34 3.25
C ASN A 610 32.67 21.43 3.40
N GLY A 611 32.93 20.51 2.50
CA GLY A 611 34.02 19.54 2.52
C GLY A 611 33.79 18.31 3.39
N GLN A 612 32.58 18.19 4.01
CA GLN A 612 32.16 17.03 4.80
C GLN A 612 31.17 16.19 3.97
N PHE A 613 31.15 14.90 4.24
CA PHE A 613 30.30 13.93 3.55
C PHE A 613 29.52 13.09 4.55
N LEU A 614 28.30 12.79 4.18
CA LEU A 614 27.47 11.76 4.80
C LEU A 614 27.55 10.52 3.92
N THR A 615 28.10 9.43 4.43
CA THR A 615 28.32 8.23 3.62
C THR A 615 27.51 7.05 4.15
N VAL A 616 26.67 6.49 3.30
CA VAL A 616 25.95 5.22 3.55
C VAL A 616 26.83 4.10 3.04
N ARG A 617 27.08 3.08 3.87
CA ARG A 617 27.87 1.89 3.55
C ARG A 617 27.00 0.65 3.52
N GLY A 618 27.16 -0.15 2.48
CA GLY A 618 26.56 -1.48 2.37
C GLY A 618 25.05 -1.49 2.46
N ALA A 619 24.35 -0.56 1.81
CA ALA A 619 22.88 -0.55 1.79
C ALA A 619 22.35 -1.73 0.99
N ALA A 620 21.54 -2.61 1.64
CA ALA A 620 21.05 -3.87 1.09
C ALA A 620 19.55 -4.11 1.38
N GLU A 621 18.76 -3.05 1.54
CA GLU A 621 17.31 -3.16 1.76
C GLU A 621 16.56 -3.28 0.43
N ASN A 622 15.53 -4.13 0.39
CA ASN A 622 14.71 -4.43 -0.79
C ASN A 622 15.59 -4.90 -1.99
N ASN A 623 15.62 -4.13 -3.07
CA ASN A 623 16.41 -4.46 -4.26
C ASN A 623 17.84 -3.88 -4.28
N LEU A 624 18.27 -3.16 -3.24
CA LEU A 624 19.63 -2.62 -3.15
C LEU A 624 20.68 -3.72 -3.04
N LYS A 625 21.79 -3.58 -3.78
CA LYS A 625 22.86 -4.57 -3.92
C LYS A 625 24.14 -4.09 -3.27
N ASP A 626 24.17 -4.01 -1.93
CA ASP A 626 25.34 -3.63 -1.13
C ASP A 626 25.95 -2.28 -1.59
N VAL A 627 25.09 -1.25 -1.59
CA VAL A 627 25.38 0.05 -2.21
C VAL A 627 26.12 0.98 -1.23
N ASP A 628 27.21 1.58 -1.71
CA ASP A 628 27.93 2.67 -1.04
C ASP A 628 27.61 4.00 -1.73
N VAL A 629 27.19 5.01 -0.95
CA VAL A 629 26.86 6.35 -1.45
C VAL A 629 27.38 7.43 -0.51
N SER A 630 28.04 8.45 -1.07
CA SER A 630 28.49 9.64 -0.32
C SER A 630 27.70 10.88 -0.76
N ILE A 631 27.13 11.59 0.18
CA ILE A 631 26.36 12.82 -0.01
C ILE A 631 27.18 13.99 0.52
N PRO A 632 27.56 14.97 -0.32
CA PRO A 632 28.26 16.17 0.14
C PRO A 632 27.33 17.04 1.00
N LEU A 633 27.80 17.45 2.19
CA LEU A 633 27.00 18.29 3.09
C LEU A 633 27.03 19.77 2.65
N GLY A 634 25.94 20.49 2.91
CA GLY A 634 25.76 21.86 2.48
C GLY A 634 25.49 22.03 0.99
N THR A 635 24.90 21.01 0.36
CA THR A 635 24.55 21.00 -1.09
C THR A 635 23.10 20.66 -1.31
N PHE A 636 22.63 20.95 -2.51
CA PHE A 636 21.38 20.46 -3.08
C PHE A 636 21.67 19.17 -3.87
N THR A 637 21.45 18.03 -3.24
CA THR A 637 21.70 16.72 -3.83
C THR A 637 20.39 16.11 -4.35
N CYS A 638 20.40 15.62 -5.60
CA CYS A 638 19.24 14.96 -6.19
C CYS A 638 19.55 13.46 -6.40
N VAL A 639 18.64 12.59 -5.96
CA VAL A 639 18.70 11.13 -6.17
C VAL A 639 17.76 10.79 -7.32
N THR A 640 18.33 10.32 -8.43
CA THR A 640 17.65 10.07 -9.68
C THR A 640 17.69 8.59 -10.08
N GLY A 641 17.04 8.23 -11.17
CA GLY A 641 17.04 6.88 -11.75
C GLY A 641 15.64 6.42 -12.14
N VAL A 642 15.55 5.34 -12.89
CA VAL A 642 14.29 4.79 -13.39
C VAL A 642 13.34 4.36 -12.28
N SER A 643 12.06 4.20 -12.60
CA SER A 643 11.06 3.73 -11.63
C SER A 643 11.46 2.35 -11.09
N GLY A 644 11.37 2.16 -9.76
CA GLY A 644 11.77 0.90 -9.11
C GLY A 644 13.27 0.65 -8.98
N SER A 645 14.16 1.62 -9.30
CA SER A 645 15.64 1.45 -9.20
C SER A 645 16.18 1.37 -7.76
N GLY A 646 15.37 1.66 -6.73
CA GLY A 646 15.77 1.58 -5.32
C GLY A 646 15.98 2.92 -4.62
N LYS A 647 15.60 4.05 -5.23
CA LYS A 647 15.74 5.42 -4.66
C LYS A 647 15.14 5.55 -3.27
N SER A 648 13.84 5.22 -3.13
CA SER A 648 13.14 5.33 -1.84
C SER A 648 13.67 4.30 -0.82
N SER A 649 14.16 3.13 -1.27
CA SER A 649 14.83 2.16 -0.39
C SER A 649 16.13 2.73 0.20
N LEU A 650 16.93 3.43 -0.61
CA LEU A 650 18.17 4.06 -0.14
C LEU A 650 17.89 5.26 0.78
N VAL A 651 17.04 6.18 0.31
CA VAL A 651 16.83 7.47 0.98
C VAL A 651 15.87 7.35 2.16
N ASN A 652 14.68 6.75 1.97
CA ASN A 652 13.64 6.73 3.00
C ASN A 652 13.84 5.56 3.98
N GLU A 653 14.10 4.33 3.46
CA GLU A 653 14.18 3.14 4.32
C GLU A 653 15.53 3.04 5.06
N VAL A 654 16.64 3.37 4.42
CA VAL A 654 17.98 3.28 5.04
C VAL A 654 18.39 4.62 5.64
N LEU A 655 18.61 5.65 4.83
CA LEU A 655 19.21 6.92 5.27
C LEU A 655 18.33 7.64 6.28
N TYR A 656 17.09 7.96 5.91
CA TYR A 656 16.17 8.72 6.78
C TYR A 656 15.89 7.99 8.10
N LYS A 657 15.50 6.70 8.04
CA LYS A 657 15.14 5.95 9.25
C LYS A 657 16.33 5.83 10.22
N LYS A 658 17.55 5.65 9.71
CA LYS A 658 18.76 5.62 10.57
C LYS A 658 19.03 6.96 11.20
N LEU A 659 19.10 8.03 10.42
CA LEU A 659 19.31 9.39 10.95
C LEU A 659 18.17 9.82 11.90
N ALA A 660 16.93 9.44 11.63
CA ALA A 660 15.81 9.74 12.52
C ALA A 660 15.94 9.02 13.86
N ALA A 661 16.41 7.77 13.87
CA ALA A 661 16.65 7.02 15.10
C ALA A 661 17.76 7.67 15.92
N ASP A 662 18.89 8.04 15.31
CA ASP A 662 20.07 8.53 15.99
C ASP A 662 19.95 10.01 16.39
N LEU A 663 19.57 10.89 15.47
CA LEU A 663 19.50 12.33 15.70
C LEU A 663 18.19 12.78 16.38
N ASN A 664 17.04 12.23 15.92
CA ASN A 664 15.71 12.64 16.41
C ASN A 664 15.16 11.70 17.49
N ARG A 665 15.86 10.62 17.84
CA ARG A 665 15.42 9.56 18.77
C ARG A 665 14.05 8.96 18.37
N ALA A 666 13.82 8.84 17.05
CA ALA A 666 12.59 8.26 16.53
C ALA A 666 12.59 6.73 16.69
N LYS A 667 11.40 6.16 16.92
CA LYS A 667 11.20 4.70 17.04
C LYS A 667 11.08 4.07 15.66
N THR A 668 12.08 4.25 14.80
CA THR A 668 12.11 3.71 13.44
C THR A 668 13.16 2.62 13.32
N ARG A 669 12.85 1.60 12.52
CA ARG A 669 13.82 0.56 12.18
C ARG A 669 14.43 0.88 10.82
N PRO A 670 15.74 1.16 10.74
CA PRO A 670 16.41 1.37 9.46
C PRO A 670 16.46 0.08 8.65
N GLY A 671 16.45 0.22 7.33
CA GLY A 671 16.68 -0.89 6.40
C GLY A 671 18.08 -1.47 6.55
N LYS A 672 18.31 -2.62 5.93
CA LYS A 672 19.60 -3.32 6.00
C LYS A 672 20.74 -2.48 5.42
N HIS A 673 21.76 -2.21 6.21
CA HIS A 673 22.97 -1.49 5.85
C HIS A 673 24.11 -1.87 6.82
N GLN A 674 25.34 -1.53 6.46
CA GLN A 674 26.51 -1.79 7.32
C GLN A 674 26.75 -0.63 8.30
N ALA A 675 26.85 0.60 7.80
CA ALA A 675 27.08 1.79 8.61
C ALA A 675 26.63 3.06 7.89
N ILE A 676 26.43 4.15 8.67
CA ILE A 676 26.34 5.52 8.14
C ILE A 676 27.45 6.33 8.83
N GLU A 677 28.31 6.97 8.04
CA GLU A 677 29.45 7.77 8.48
C GLU A 677 29.15 9.25 8.26
N GLY A 678 29.59 10.14 9.16
CA GLY A 678 29.43 11.59 9.03
C GLY A 678 28.15 12.15 9.66
N GLU A 679 27.39 11.35 10.41
CA GLU A 679 26.19 11.80 11.11
C GLU A 679 26.48 12.82 12.22
N GLU A 680 27.69 12.84 12.75
CA GLU A 680 28.18 13.80 13.77
C GLU A 680 28.19 15.26 13.27
N TYR A 681 28.21 15.48 11.97
CA TYR A 681 28.17 16.82 11.37
C TYR A 681 26.74 17.39 11.31
N LEU A 682 25.73 16.55 11.57
CA LEU A 682 24.31 16.90 11.51
C LEU A 682 23.72 17.03 12.92
N ASP A 683 22.74 17.89 13.07
CA ASP A 683 22.01 18.06 14.33
C ASP A 683 20.57 17.49 14.25
N LYS A 684 20.01 17.39 13.04
CA LYS A 684 18.63 16.99 12.85
C LYS A 684 18.39 16.49 11.42
N VAL A 685 17.47 15.52 11.28
CA VAL A 685 16.90 15.12 10.00
C VAL A 685 15.42 15.48 9.94
N ILE A 686 14.96 16.01 8.80
CA ILE A 686 13.58 16.37 8.56
C ILE A 686 13.14 15.70 7.27
N ASP A 687 12.10 14.88 7.38
CA ASP A 687 11.44 14.25 6.25
C ASP A 687 10.19 15.05 5.84
N ILE A 688 10.11 15.37 4.57
CA ILE A 688 9.01 16.10 3.95
C ILE A 688 8.40 15.22 2.86
N ASP A 689 7.57 14.29 3.29
CA ASP A 689 6.85 13.34 2.44
C ASP A 689 5.45 13.84 2.04
N GLN A 690 4.79 13.14 1.13
CA GLN A 690 3.45 13.45 0.64
C GLN A 690 2.32 12.98 1.58
N SER A 691 2.62 12.43 2.75
CA SER A 691 1.61 11.98 3.70
C SER A 691 0.76 13.16 4.21
N PRO A 692 -0.54 12.97 4.46
CA PRO A 692 -1.41 14.03 4.97
C PRO A 692 -0.87 14.65 6.26
N ILE A 693 -1.06 15.97 6.43
CA ILE A 693 -0.68 16.70 7.66
C ILE A 693 -1.53 16.33 8.88
N GLY A 694 -2.47 15.41 8.71
CA GLY A 694 -3.30 14.83 9.77
C GLY A 694 -4.34 13.90 9.21
N ARG A 695 -4.88 13.03 10.06
CA ARG A 695 -5.82 11.97 9.67
C ARG A 695 -7.30 12.35 9.88
N THR A 696 -7.57 13.53 10.41
CA THR A 696 -8.93 13.97 10.76
C THR A 696 -9.23 15.32 10.13
N PRO A 697 -10.51 15.66 9.90
CA PRO A 697 -10.91 16.98 9.41
C PRO A 697 -10.50 18.16 10.31
N ARG A 698 -10.07 17.90 11.56
CA ARG A 698 -9.57 18.93 12.50
C ARG A 698 -8.16 19.40 12.16
N SER A 699 -7.37 18.60 11.49
CA SER A 699 -6.05 19.00 11.02
C SER A 699 -6.22 19.89 9.80
N ASN A 700 -5.57 21.04 9.79
CA ASN A 700 -5.60 22.02 8.70
C ASN A 700 -4.27 22.80 8.65
N PRO A 701 -4.00 23.59 7.60
CA PRO A 701 -2.77 24.36 7.48
C PRO A 701 -2.49 25.27 8.67
N ALA A 702 -3.50 25.96 9.22
CA ALA A 702 -3.31 26.85 10.37
C ALA A 702 -2.91 26.09 11.65
N THR A 703 -3.47 24.90 11.90
CA THR A 703 -3.11 24.10 13.07
C THR A 703 -1.72 23.46 12.94
N TYR A 704 -1.38 22.97 11.76
CA TYR A 704 -0.11 22.29 11.52
C TYR A 704 1.09 23.27 11.61
N THR A 705 0.98 24.44 11.01
CA THR A 705 2.02 25.47 11.07
C THR A 705 2.13 26.17 12.44
N GLY A 706 1.18 25.87 13.37
CA GLY A 706 1.08 26.54 14.65
C GLY A 706 0.49 27.97 14.59
N LEU A 707 0.14 28.45 13.41
CA LEU A 707 -0.50 29.75 13.16
C LEU A 707 -1.79 29.91 13.97
N PHE A 708 -2.56 28.82 14.09
CA PHE A 708 -3.82 28.83 14.81
C PHE A 708 -3.68 29.17 16.29
N ASN A 709 -2.55 28.85 16.93
CA ASN A 709 -2.29 29.23 18.31
C ASN A 709 -2.23 30.75 18.47
N ASP A 710 -1.47 31.42 17.58
CA ASP A 710 -1.34 32.89 17.60
C ASP A 710 -2.68 33.57 17.28
N ILE A 711 -3.49 33.01 16.36
CA ILE A 711 -4.85 33.48 16.06
C ILE A 711 -5.77 33.38 17.28
N ARG A 712 -5.75 32.25 18.00
CA ARG A 712 -6.55 32.05 19.21
C ARG A 712 -6.17 33.03 20.33
N GLU A 713 -4.88 33.28 20.52
CA GLU A 713 -4.39 34.29 21.47
C GLU A 713 -4.86 35.68 21.09
N LEU A 714 -4.83 36.02 19.81
CA LEU A 714 -5.35 37.29 19.28
C LEU A 714 -6.83 37.47 19.59
N PHE A 715 -7.67 36.45 19.28
CA PHE A 715 -9.11 36.52 19.57
C PHE A 715 -9.40 36.63 21.07
N ALA A 716 -8.65 35.91 21.91
CA ALA A 716 -8.78 36.03 23.37
C ALA A 716 -8.36 37.41 23.91
N SER A 717 -7.53 38.14 23.18
CA SER A 717 -7.08 39.49 23.55
C SER A 717 -8.08 40.59 23.15
N THR A 718 -9.11 40.27 22.36
CA THR A 718 -10.14 41.26 21.95
C THR A 718 -10.94 41.77 23.14
N PRO A 719 -11.46 43.03 23.10
CA PRO A 719 -12.28 43.57 24.19
C PRO A 719 -13.49 42.70 24.52
N ASP A 720 -14.20 42.19 23.50
CA ASP A 720 -15.39 41.37 23.65
C ASP A 720 -15.08 40.07 24.36
N ALA A 721 -13.97 39.39 24.00
CA ALA A 721 -13.53 38.14 24.63
C ALA A 721 -13.13 38.38 26.09
N ARG A 722 -12.38 39.44 26.38
CA ARG A 722 -11.99 39.82 27.75
C ARG A 722 -13.18 40.11 28.61
N ALA A 723 -14.17 40.90 28.10
CA ALA A 723 -15.39 41.20 28.82
C ALA A 723 -16.21 39.97 29.19
N ARG A 724 -16.14 38.91 28.38
CA ARG A 724 -16.83 37.63 28.62
C ARG A 724 -15.96 36.58 29.35
N GLY A 725 -14.71 36.92 29.70
CA GLY A 725 -13.77 35.99 30.34
C GLY A 725 -13.32 34.85 29.42
N TYR A 726 -13.32 35.05 28.12
CA TYR A 726 -12.96 34.01 27.16
C TYR A 726 -11.44 33.92 26.97
N GLY A 727 -10.83 32.82 27.42
CA GLY A 727 -9.42 32.55 27.17
C GLY A 727 -9.18 31.87 25.80
N PRO A 728 -7.91 31.64 25.38
CA PRO A 728 -7.55 31.02 24.09
C PRO A 728 -8.19 29.65 23.84
N GLY A 729 -8.48 28.87 24.92
CA GLY A 729 -9.18 27.57 24.84
C GLY A 729 -10.60 27.67 24.27
N ARG A 730 -11.29 28.81 24.47
CA ARG A 730 -12.63 29.02 23.94
C ARG A 730 -12.66 29.03 22.41
N PHE A 731 -11.60 29.53 21.81
CA PHE A 731 -11.44 29.63 20.36
C PHE A 731 -10.81 28.36 19.74
N SER A 732 -10.69 27.26 20.50
CA SER A 732 -10.24 25.97 19.99
C SER A 732 -11.42 25.06 19.67
N PHE A 733 -11.49 24.56 18.44
CA PHE A 733 -12.48 23.54 18.07
C PHE A 733 -12.13 22.13 18.61
N ASN A 734 -10.96 21.95 19.24
CA ASN A 734 -10.55 20.68 19.87
C ASN A 734 -10.98 20.60 21.35
N THR A 735 -11.21 21.75 22.01
CA THR A 735 -11.53 21.84 23.45
C THR A 735 -13.03 22.10 23.66
N ARG A 736 -13.58 21.48 24.71
CA ARG A 736 -14.97 21.76 25.13
C ARG A 736 -15.13 23.22 25.54
N GLY A 737 -16.33 23.76 25.36
CA GLY A 737 -16.72 25.10 25.78
C GLY A 737 -16.95 26.09 24.64
N GLY A 738 -16.12 26.08 23.58
CA GLY A 738 -16.30 26.95 22.43
C GLY A 738 -16.68 26.26 21.13
N ARG A 739 -16.47 24.98 21.05
CA ARG A 739 -16.79 24.16 19.89
C ARG A 739 -18.27 23.77 19.82
N CYS A 740 -18.73 23.41 18.65
CA CYS A 740 -20.01 22.73 18.46
C CYS A 740 -19.93 21.32 19.06
N GLU A 741 -20.77 21.02 20.06
CA GLU A 741 -20.73 19.70 20.72
C GLU A 741 -21.41 18.60 19.87
N ALA A 742 -22.32 18.93 18.95
CA ALA A 742 -22.96 17.95 18.05
C ALA A 742 -21.95 17.25 17.12
N CYS A 743 -21.02 18.02 16.53
CA CYS A 743 -19.93 17.46 15.69
C CYS A 743 -18.58 17.43 16.43
N SER A 744 -18.55 17.74 17.73
CA SER A 744 -17.33 17.81 18.54
C SER A 744 -16.22 18.69 17.93
N GLY A 745 -16.60 19.70 17.12
CA GLY A 745 -15.69 20.66 16.47
C GLY A 745 -15.19 20.22 15.08
N ASP A 746 -15.63 19.08 14.55
CA ASP A 746 -15.24 18.61 13.20
C ASP A 746 -15.86 19.46 12.08
N GLY A 747 -17.04 20.05 12.32
CA GLY A 747 -17.84 20.74 11.32
C GLY A 747 -18.63 19.77 10.41
N LEU A 748 -18.19 18.56 10.33
CA LEU A 748 -18.75 17.47 9.53
C LEU A 748 -19.18 16.32 10.44
N ILE A 749 -20.17 15.54 10.02
CA ILE A 749 -20.57 14.28 10.64
C ILE A 749 -20.17 13.17 9.69
N LYS A 750 -19.37 12.22 10.20
CA LYS A 750 -18.99 11.02 9.46
C LYS A 750 -20.14 10.02 9.54
N ILE A 751 -20.64 9.58 8.40
CA ILE A 751 -21.59 8.49 8.27
C ILE A 751 -20.81 7.27 7.77
N GLU A 752 -20.64 6.27 8.65
CA GLU A 752 -19.94 5.04 8.31
C GLU A 752 -20.84 4.13 7.46
N MET A 753 -20.36 3.82 6.26
CA MET A 753 -21.04 2.95 5.32
C MET A 753 -20.29 1.62 5.23
N HIS A 754 -20.83 0.55 5.82
CA HIS A 754 -20.13 -0.74 5.93
C HIS A 754 -19.60 -1.34 4.61
N PHE A 755 -20.20 -1.04 3.48
CA PHE A 755 -19.84 -1.59 2.15
C PHE A 755 -19.45 -0.52 1.12
N LEU A 756 -19.57 0.76 1.48
CA LEU A 756 -19.28 1.91 0.63
C LEU A 756 -18.27 2.82 1.35
N PRO A 757 -17.60 3.73 0.63
CA PRO A 757 -16.78 4.76 1.28
C PRO A 757 -17.60 5.59 2.27
N ASP A 758 -16.99 5.96 3.40
CA ASP A 758 -17.62 6.82 4.40
C ASP A 758 -18.01 8.17 3.81
N ILE A 759 -19.20 8.66 4.16
CA ILE A 759 -19.71 9.96 3.70
C ILE A 759 -19.55 10.99 4.82
N TYR A 760 -19.07 12.17 4.46
CA TYR A 760 -18.96 13.31 5.36
C TYR A 760 -20.02 14.35 5.00
N VAL A 761 -20.93 14.63 5.95
CA VAL A 761 -22.03 15.60 5.75
C VAL A 761 -21.80 16.80 6.67
N PRO A 762 -22.08 18.04 6.22
CA PRO A 762 -22.03 19.20 7.10
C PRO A 762 -22.92 19.03 8.34
N CYS A 763 -22.41 19.38 9.50
CA CYS A 763 -23.16 19.31 10.74
C CYS A 763 -24.38 20.24 10.70
N GLU A 764 -25.58 19.74 10.91
CA GLU A 764 -26.84 20.49 10.85
C GLU A 764 -26.90 21.62 11.88
N VAL A 765 -26.28 21.42 13.06
CA VAL A 765 -26.30 22.38 14.17
C VAL A 765 -25.42 23.58 13.89
N CYS A 766 -24.16 23.37 13.53
CA CYS A 766 -23.21 24.47 13.27
C CYS A 766 -23.07 24.80 11.78
N LYS A 767 -23.73 24.06 10.88
CA LYS A 767 -23.67 24.26 9.42
C LYS A 767 -22.20 24.35 8.91
N GLY A 768 -21.36 23.44 9.37
CA GLY A 768 -19.93 23.42 9.00
C GLY A 768 -19.02 24.38 9.81
N LYS A 769 -19.57 25.27 10.62
CA LYS A 769 -18.81 26.37 11.27
C LYS A 769 -17.92 25.91 12.45
N ARG A 770 -17.98 24.69 12.91
CA ARG A 770 -17.16 24.07 13.98
C ARG A 770 -17.37 24.63 15.40
N TYR A 771 -17.88 25.83 15.57
CA TYR A 771 -18.04 26.55 16.84
C TYR A 771 -19.51 26.72 17.25
N ASN A 772 -19.72 27.00 18.53
CA ASN A 772 -21.02 27.40 19.02
C ASN A 772 -21.29 28.89 18.69
N ARG A 773 -22.55 29.27 18.80
CA ARG A 773 -23.01 30.60 18.41
C ARG A 773 -22.32 31.73 19.21
N GLU A 774 -22.12 31.54 20.49
CA GLU A 774 -21.53 32.53 21.39
C GLU A 774 -20.06 32.85 21.04
N THR A 775 -19.26 31.83 20.66
CA THR A 775 -17.88 32.01 20.23
C THR A 775 -17.79 32.76 18.91
N LEU A 776 -18.76 32.54 18.00
CA LEU A 776 -18.82 33.21 16.71
C LEU A 776 -19.26 34.68 16.79
N GLU A 777 -19.79 35.15 17.95
CA GLU A 777 -20.10 36.56 18.16
C GLU A 777 -18.85 37.43 18.35
N VAL A 778 -17.74 36.85 18.84
CA VAL A 778 -16.48 37.56 19.01
C VAL A 778 -15.84 37.86 17.65
N ARG A 779 -15.50 39.14 17.40
CA ARG A 779 -14.96 39.60 16.12
C ARG A 779 -13.63 40.33 16.27
N TYR A 780 -12.74 40.09 15.30
CA TYR A 780 -11.52 40.87 15.10
C TYR A 780 -11.54 41.47 13.69
N LYS A 781 -11.38 42.80 13.57
CA LYS A 781 -11.55 43.55 12.31
C LYS A 781 -12.81 43.14 11.52
N GLY A 782 -13.92 42.92 12.23
CA GLY A 782 -15.22 42.59 11.64
C GLY A 782 -15.42 41.08 11.29
N LYS A 783 -14.40 40.24 11.39
CA LYS A 783 -14.49 38.79 11.10
C LYS A 783 -14.44 37.96 12.39
N ASN A 784 -15.26 36.92 12.48
CA ASN A 784 -15.19 35.89 13.53
C ASN A 784 -14.12 34.82 13.22
N ILE A 785 -13.84 33.94 14.19
CA ILE A 785 -12.77 32.98 14.04
C ILE A 785 -13.01 31.94 12.91
N TYR A 786 -14.26 31.58 12.62
CA TYR A 786 -14.60 30.75 11.49
C TYR A 786 -14.35 31.46 10.16
N GLU A 787 -14.80 32.72 10.04
CA GLU A 787 -14.56 33.53 8.85
C GLU A 787 -13.07 33.75 8.58
N VAL A 788 -12.23 33.81 9.62
CA VAL A 788 -10.76 33.82 9.49
C VAL A 788 -10.20 32.49 8.99
N LEU A 789 -10.72 31.36 9.47
CA LEU A 789 -10.30 30.04 8.98
C LEU A 789 -10.71 29.80 7.52
N GLU A 790 -11.80 30.41 7.05
CA GLU A 790 -12.24 30.38 5.66
C GLU A 790 -11.45 31.30 4.71
N MET A 791 -10.64 32.20 5.24
CA MET A 791 -9.78 33.06 4.43
C MET A 791 -8.68 32.21 3.75
N THR A 792 -8.37 32.57 2.52
CA THR A 792 -7.16 32.06 1.84
C THR A 792 -5.92 32.72 2.46
N VAL A 793 -4.74 32.14 2.22
CA VAL A 793 -3.47 32.74 2.67
C VAL A 793 -3.29 34.14 2.10
N ASP A 794 -3.65 34.35 0.82
CA ASP A 794 -3.60 35.68 0.16
C ASP A 794 -4.50 36.73 0.82
N GLU A 795 -5.72 36.35 1.22
CA GLU A 795 -6.64 37.24 1.93
C GLU A 795 -6.18 37.51 3.36
N ALA A 796 -5.53 36.53 3.98
CA ALA A 796 -5.05 36.64 5.36
C ALA A 796 -3.79 37.52 5.50
N LEU A 797 -2.91 37.55 4.50
CA LEU A 797 -1.70 38.36 4.51
C LEU A 797 -1.98 39.90 4.78
N PRO A 798 -2.81 40.57 4.00
CA PRO A 798 -3.12 41.99 4.28
C PRO A 798 -3.97 42.16 5.55
N PHE A 799 -4.79 41.16 5.92
CA PHE A 799 -5.60 41.21 7.13
C PHE A 799 -4.76 41.22 8.41
N PHE A 800 -3.65 40.45 8.42
CA PHE A 800 -2.73 40.31 9.55
C PHE A 800 -1.42 41.12 9.39
N GLU A 801 -1.30 42.02 8.46
CA GLU A 801 -0.07 42.79 8.13
C GLU A 801 0.64 43.36 9.39
N ASN A 802 -0.14 43.90 10.35
CA ASN A 802 0.40 44.49 11.56
C ASN A 802 0.75 43.51 12.70
N LEU A 803 0.72 42.21 12.44
CA LEU A 803 0.98 41.16 13.42
C LEU A 803 2.14 40.24 12.94
N PRO A 804 3.42 40.61 13.23
CA PRO A 804 4.59 39.98 12.63
C PRO A 804 4.65 38.44 12.83
N LYS A 805 4.21 37.93 13.98
CA LYS A 805 4.21 36.47 14.24
C LYS A 805 3.27 35.71 13.29
N ILE A 806 2.07 36.23 13.06
CA ILE A 806 1.08 35.65 12.15
C ILE A 806 1.51 35.90 10.70
N TYR A 807 1.89 37.13 10.37
CA TYR A 807 2.28 37.54 9.04
C TYR A 807 3.45 36.71 8.48
N ASN A 808 4.53 36.51 9.25
CA ASN A 808 5.70 35.75 8.78
C ASN A 808 5.34 34.30 8.46
N ARG A 809 4.48 33.65 9.23
CA ARG A 809 4.01 32.27 8.94
C ARG A 809 3.11 32.20 7.71
N LEU A 810 2.27 33.23 7.50
CA LEU A 810 1.48 33.33 6.27
C LEU A 810 2.38 33.56 5.05
N LEU A 811 3.43 34.37 5.21
CA LEU A 811 4.39 34.66 4.14
C LEU A 811 5.10 33.39 3.70
N THR A 812 5.54 32.52 4.63
CA THR A 812 6.17 31.24 4.26
C THR A 812 5.20 30.31 3.52
N LEU A 813 3.92 30.29 3.88
CA LEU A 813 2.90 29.55 3.13
C LEU A 813 2.70 30.10 1.71
N SER A 814 2.75 31.41 1.53
CA SER A 814 2.66 32.06 0.22
C SER A 814 3.91 31.80 -0.63
N GLU A 815 5.12 31.86 -0.03
CA GLU A 815 6.40 31.60 -0.72
C GLU A 815 6.48 30.18 -1.30
N VAL A 816 5.92 29.17 -0.62
CA VAL A 816 5.84 27.80 -1.13
C VAL A 816 4.70 27.59 -2.15
N GLY A 817 4.01 28.66 -2.58
CA GLY A 817 2.97 28.60 -3.60
C GLY A 817 1.60 28.12 -3.09
N LEU A 818 1.28 28.28 -1.80
CA LEU A 818 0.00 27.92 -1.19
C LEU A 818 -0.93 29.11 -0.92
N SER A 819 -0.77 30.21 -1.66
CA SER A 819 -1.56 31.45 -1.52
C SER A 819 -3.07 31.22 -1.59
N TYR A 820 -3.52 30.28 -2.41
CA TYR A 820 -4.93 29.96 -2.66
C TYR A 820 -5.58 29.06 -1.61
N VAL A 821 -4.79 28.39 -0.76
CA VAL A 821 -5.30 27.44 0.24
C VAL A 821 -5.96 28.18 1.40
N LYS A 822 -7.11 27.69 1.86
CA LYS A 822 -7.78 28.24 3.05
C LYS A 822 -7.06 27.84 4.32
N LEU A 823 -6.99 28.72 5.31
CA LEU A 823 -6.32 28.46 6.58
C LEU A 823 -6.93 27.26 7.33
N GLY A 824 -8.25 27.10 7.26
CA GLY A 824 -9.02 26.04 7.91
C GLY A 824 -9.35 24.84 7.01
N GLN A 825 -8.78 24.75 5.80
CA GLN A 825 -9.05 23.63 4.87
C GLN A 825 -8.68 22.29 5.51
N PRO A 826 -9.62 21.34 5.56
CA PRO A 826 -9.35 20.01 6.14
C PRO A 826 -8.16 19.30 5.46
N SER A 827 -7.32 18.64 6.25
CA SER A 827 -6.17 17.88 5.71
C SER A 827 -6.58 16.76 4.74
N THR A 828 -7.81 16.29 4.83
CA THR A 828 -8.38 15.26 3.95
C THR A 828 -8.72 15.77 2.56
N GLU A 829 -8.80 17.09 2.38
CA GLU A 829 -9.08 17.76 1.11
C GLU A 829 -7.81 18.25 0.41
N LEU A 830 -6.68 18.30 1.13
CA LEU A 830 -5.39 18.68 0.55
C LEU A 830 -4.83 17.55 -0.32
N SER A 831 -4.27 17.92 -1.46
CA SER A 831 -3.45 17.00 -2.26
C SER A 831 -2.14 16.64 -1.54
N GLY A 832 -1.49 15.53 -1.95
CA GLY A 832 -0.20 15.14 -1.38
C GLY A 832 0.86 16.22 -1.50
N GLY A 833 0.95 16.88 -2.64
CA GLY A 833 1.87 18.00 -2.87
C GLY A 833 1.56 19.24 -2.02
N GLU A 834 0.27 19.57 -1.80
CA GLU A 834 -0.12 20.67 -0.91
C GLU A 834 0.26 20.34 0.55
N ALA A 835 -0.01 19.12 1.01
CA ALA A 835 0.38 18.67 2.35
C ALA A 835 1.90 18.77 2.55
N GLN A 836 2.69 18.36 1.58
CA GLN A 836 4.14 18.44 1.58
C GLN A 836 4.64 19.89 1.66
N ARG A 837 4.04 20.79 0.88
CA ARG A 837 4.39 22.22 0.92
C ARG A 837 4.01 22.90 2.25
N VAL A 838 2.90 22.48 2.90
CA VAL A 838 2.56 22.96 4.27
C VAL A 838 3.65 22.51 5.28
N LYS A 839 4.15 21.26 5.16
CA LYS A 839 5.27 20.78 5.98
C LYS A 839 6.52 21.62 5.75
N LEU A 840 6.87 21.86 4.50
CA LEU A 840 8.03 22.67 4.13
C LEU A 840 7.91 24.11 4.68
N ALA A 841 6.75 24.78 4.53
CA ALA A 841 6.50 26.11 5.07
C ALA A 841 6.68 26.16 6.60
N THR A 842 6.27 25.08 7.30
CA THR A 842 6.43 24.96 8.75
C THR A 842 7.91 24.92 9.15
N GLU A 843 8.75 24.24 8.40
CA GLU A 843 10.18 24.16 8.68
C GLU A 843 10.90 25.47 8.32
N LEU A 844 10.54 26.12 7.23
CA LEU A 844 11.06 27.44 6.85
C LEU A 844 10.78 28.53 7.88
N ALA A 845 9.63 28.44 8.58
CA ALA A 845 9.28 29.39 9.62
C ALA A 845 10.15 29.24 10.90
N LYS A 846 10.95 28.18 11.01
CA LYS A 846 11.86 27.94 12.16
C LYS A 846 13.23 28.54 11.91
N ARG A 847 13.96 28.82 12.99
CA ARG A 847 15.36 29.27 12.90
C ARG A 847 16.25 28.12 12.43
N SER A 848 16.97 28.32 11.35
CA SER A 848 17.93 27.34 10.82
C SER A 848 19.20 27.29 11.68
N THR A 849 19.76 26.10 11.86
CA THR A 849 21.07 25.86 12.51
C THR A 849 22.21 25.77 11.50
N GLY A 850 21.90 25.59 10.21
CA GLY A 850 22.87 25.36 9.14
C GLY A 850 23.47 23.93 9.12
N ARG A 851 22.98 23.00 9.97
CA ARG A 851 23.44 21.60 10.03
C ARG A 851 22.28 20.60 9.97
N THR A 852 21.14 21.02 9.44
CA THR A 852 19.97 20.17 9.26
C THR A 852 20.00 19.53 7.87
N ILE A 853 19.68 18.24 7.79
CA ILE A 853 19.42 17.57 6.53
C ILE A 853 17.91 17.47 6.28
N TYR A 854 17.48 17.97 5.14
CA TYR A 854 16.09 17.87 4.64
C TYR A 854 16.01 16.79 3.58
N ILE A 855 15.11 15.86 3.75
CA ILE A 855 14.82 14.78 2.79
C ILE A 855 13.43 15.03 2.21
N LEU A 856 13.34 15.11 0.88
CA LEU A 856 12.09 15.33 0.16
C LEU A 856 11.88 14.23 -0.87
N ASP A 857 10.68 13.67 -0.90
CA ASP A 857 10.29 12.64 -1.85
C ASP A 857 9.34 13.23 -2.90
N GLU A 858 9.82 13.34 -4.14
CA GLU A 858 9.12 13.88 -5.32
C GLU A 858 8.34 15.18 -5.03
N PRO A 859 9.00 16.26 -4.57
CA PRO A 859 8.32 17.47 -4.14
C PRO A 859 7.65 18.26 -5.27
N THR A 860 7.94 17.96 -6.54
CA THR A 860 7.32 18.60 -7.71
C THR A 860 6.06 17.91 -8.22
N THR A 861 5.64 16.86 -7.54
CA THR A 861 4.41 16.12 -7.87
C THR A 861 3.20 17.05 -7.95
N GLY A 862 2.49 17.05 -9.08
CA GLY A 862 1.29 17.86 -9.31
C GLY A 862 1.54 19.35 -9.42
N LEU A 863 2.77 19.78 -9.69
CA LEU A 863 3.12 21.17 -9.81
C LEU A 863 3.30 21.60 -11.27
N HIS A 864 2.71 22.72 -11.62
CA HIS A 864 3.03 23.43 -12.85
C HIS A 864 4.47 23.99 -12.81
N SER A 865 5.15 24.11 -13.95
CA SER A 865 6.53 24.63 -14.05
C SER A 865 6.74 25.99 -13.30
N TYR A 866 5.73 26.83 -13.25
CA TYR A 866 5.73 28.08 -12.48
C TYR A 866 5.85 27.83 -10.96
N ASP A 867 5.12 26.82 -10.45
CA ASP A 867 5.14 26.47 -9.03
C ASP A 867 6.43 25.71 -8.68
N VAL A 868 6.96 24.90 -9.61
CA VAL A 868 8.28 24.24 -9.50
C VAL A 868 9.38 25.31 -9.37
N HIS A 869 9.34 26.35 -10.17
CA HIS A 869 10.32 27.45 -10.11
C HIS A 869 10.34 28.11 -8.71
N LYS A 870 9.17 28.46 -8.17
CA LYS A 870 9.05 28.99 -6.80
C LYS A 870 9.56 28.02 -5.74
N LEU A 871 9.22 26.74 -5.85
CA LEU A 871 9.69 25.73 -4.92
C LEU A 871 11.22 25.63 -4.94
N LEU A 872 11.85 25.65 -6.10
CA LEU A 872 13.30 25.63 -6.23
C LEU A 872 13.98 26.82 -5.57
N GLU A 873 13.42 28.04 -5.73
CA GLU A 873 13.94 29.22 -5.02
C GLU A 873 13.94 29.02 -3.50
N VAL A 874 12.91 28.39 -2.98
CA VAL A 874 12.80 28.08 -1.54
C VAL A 874 13.83 27.03 -1.11
N LEU A 875 13.99 25.94 -1.88
CA LEU A 875 14.97 24.88 -1.59
C LEU A 875 16.41 25.42 -1.67
N GLN A 876 16.70 26.28 -2.65
CA GLN A 876 18.01 26.94 -2.76
C GLN A 876 18.30 27.84 -1.56
N LYS A 877 17.31 28.62 -1.07
CA LYS A 877 17.46 29.40 0.17
C LYS A 877 17.82 28.54 1.39
N LEU A 878 17.23 27.33 1.52
CA LEU A 878 17.58 26.43 2.60
C LEU A 878 19.05 25.97 2.55
N VAL A 879 19.56 25.68 1.35
CA VAL A 879 20.97 25.30 1.15
C VAL A 879 21.89 26.48 1.41
N ASP A 880 21.54 27.69 0.99
CA ASP A 880 22.30 28.92 1.22
C ASP A 880 22.46 29.23 2.73
N LEU A 881 21.53 28.75 3.57
CA LEU A 881 21.63 28.81 5.03
C LEU A 881 22.56 27.75 5.63
N GLY A 882 23.29 26.98 4.81
CA GLY A 882 24.24 25.94 5.20
C GLY A 882 23.64 24.53 5.39
N ASN A 883 22.35 24.35 5.19
CA ASN A 883 21.70 23.04 5.32
C ASN A 883 21.99 22.12 4.13
N THR A 884 21.77 20.83 4.31
CA THR A 884 21.82 19.85 3.24
C THR A 884 20.39 19.51 2.80
N VAL A 885 20.13 19.53 1.49
CA VAL A 885 18.84 19.13 0.93
C VAL A 885 19.06 17.93 0.01
N VAL A 886 18.37 16.83 0.31
CA VAL A 886 18.37 15.59 -0.50
C VAL A 886 16.99 15.39 -1.04
N VAL A 887 16.87 15.31 -2.36
CA VAL A 887 15.58 15.21 -3.06
C VAL A 887 15.57 13.97 -3.94
N ILE A 888 14.54 13.12 -3.82
CA ILE A 888 14.26 12.10 -4.82
C ILE A 888 13.43 12.78 -5.91
N GLU A 889 13.90 12.78 -7.15
CA GLU A 889 13.23 13.47 -8.25
C GLU A 889 13.44 12.85 -9.62
N HIS A 890 12.41 13.08 -10.47
CA HIS A 890 12.41 12.72 -11.88
C HIS A 890 12.29 13.94 -12.79
N ASN A 891 11.83 15.07 -12.27
CA ASN A 891 11.67 16.31 -13.01
C ASN A 891 13.05 16.87 -13.39
N LEU A 892 13.32 16.94 -14.70
CA LEU A 892 14.63 17.36 -15.21
C LEU A 892 14.92 18.85 -14.91
N ASP A 893 13.90 19.66 -14.71
CA ASP A 893 14.07 21.06 -14.29
C ASP A 893 14.67 21.17 -12.88
N VAL A 894 14.31 20.24 -12.00
CA VAL A 894 14.92 20.13 -10.67
C VAL A 894 16.31 19.53 -10.77
N VAL A 895 16.45 18.43 -11.51
CA VAL A 895 17.71 17.70 -11.66
C VAL A 895 18.81 18.59 -12.21
N LYS A 896 18.51 19.44 -13.24
CA LYS A 896 19.51 20.38 -13.82
C LYS A 896 19.96 21.47 -12.85
N THR A 897 19.18 21.75 -11.77
CA THR A 897 19.54 22.79 -10.78
C THR A 897 20.30 22.23 -9.58
N ALA A 898 20.43 20.92 -9.44
CA ALA A 898 21.13 20.28 -8.33
C ALA A 898 22.65 20.54 -8.37
N ASP A 899 23.28 20.59 -7.20
CA ASP A 899 24.73 20.67 -7.07
C ASP A 899 25.39 19.30 -7.29
N TYR A 900 24.71 18.23 -6.85
CA TYR A 900 25.21 16.85 -6.91
C TYR A 900 24.09 15.88 -7.24
N LEU A 901 24.37 14.88 -8.07
CA LEU A 901 23.45 13.82 -8.47
C LEU A 901 23.94 12.45 -8.01
N ILE A 902 23.01 11.59 -7.66
CA ILE A 902 23.20 10.16 -7.40
C ILE A 902 22.18 9.43 -8.28
N ASP A 903 22.67 8.77 -9.32
CA ASP A 903 21.80 8.06 -10.27
C ASP A 903 21.80 6.56 -9.99
N LEU A 904 20.62 6.01 -9.69
CA LEU A 904 20.39 4.61 -9.36
C LEU A 904 19.78 3.86 -10.55
N GLY A 905 20.24 2.63 -10.74
CA GLY A 905 19.74 1.83 -11.86
C GLY A 905 20.50 0.51 -12.01
N PRO A 906 20.76 0.08 -13.27
CA PRO A 906 20.30 0.69 -14.55
C PRO A 906 18.81 0.51 -14.81
N GLU A 907 18.19 -0.55 -14.27
CA GLU A 907 16.77 -0.89 -14.47
C GLU A 907 15.98 -0.83 -13.15
N GLY A 908 14.67 -1.17 -13.19
CA GLY A 908 13.85 -1.34 -12.00
C GLY A 908 13.88 -2.77 -11.43
N GLY A 909 13.49 -2.94 -10.18
CA GLY A 909 13.39 -4.23 -9.51
C GLY A 909 14.74 -4.95 -9.39
N ASP A 910 14.78 -6.24 -9.74
CA ASP A 910 15.99 -7.06 -9.64
C ASP A 910 17.12 -6.61 -10.58
N GLY A 911 16.78 -5.92 -11.68
CA GLY A 911 17.74 -5.32 -12.60
C GLY A 911 18.35 -3.99 -12.11
N GLY A 912 17.80 -3.43 -11.01
CA GLY A 912 18.25 -2.18 -10.40
C GLY A 912 19.08 -2.40 -9.14
N GLY A 913 19.02 -1.40 -8.27
CA GLY A 913 19.62 -1.47 -6.93
C GLY A 913 21.13 -1.24 -6.90
N THR A 914 21.71 -0.61 -7.91
CA THR A 914 23.13 -0.21 -7.94
C THR A 914 23.25 1.28 -8.26
N VAL A 915 24.37 1.89 -7.90
CA VAL A 915 24.71 3.25 -8.33
C VAL A 915 25.30 3.16 -9.74
N VAL A 916 24.66 3.87 -10.67
CA VAL A 916 25.11 3.96 -12.06
C VAL A 916 26.22 4.99 -12.19
N CYS A 917 26.00 6.19 -11.65
CA CYS A 917 27.01 7.25 -11.60
C CYS A 917 26.63 8.28 -10.52
N THR A 918 27.63 9.05 -10.08
CA THR A 918 27.50 10.18 -9.15
C THR A 918 28.33 11.35 -9.68
N GLY A 919 27.97 12.56 -9.33
CA GLY A 919 28.71 13.76 -9.71
C GLY A 919 27.81 14.96 -9.95
N THR A 920 28.36 15.99 -10.57
CA THR A 920 27.56 17.14 -11.03
C THR A 920 26.60 16.74 -12.16
N PRO A 921 25.52 17.50 -12.41
CA PRO A 921 24.65 17.27 -13.54
C PRO A 921 25.38 17.14 -14.89
N GLU A 922 26.44 17.92 -15.08
CA GLU A 922 27.28 17.91 -16.28
C GLU A 922 28.12 16.61 -16.40
N GLU A 923 28.59 16.06 -15.29
CA GLU A 923 29.31 14.78 -15.24
C GLU A 923 28.36 13.61 -15.52
N VAL A 924 27.18 13.60 -14.89
CA VAL A 924 26.15 12.57 -15.12
C VAL A 924 25.63 12.60 -16.57
N ALA A 925 25.50 13.78 -17.17
CA ALA A 925 25.12 13.92 -18.59
C ALA A 925 26.14 13.29 -19.57
N ARG A 926 27.41 13.09 -19.16
CA ARG A 926 28.46 12.39 -19.94
C ARG A 926 28.44 10.87 -19.72
N CYS A 927 27.75 10.39 -18.73
CA CYS A 927 27.66 8.96 -18.41
C CYS A 927 26.70 8.24 -19.35
N GLU A 928 27.22 7.48 -20.31
CA GLU A 928 26.41 6.75 -21.29
C GLU A 928 25.49 5.68 -20.69
N ALA A 929 25.86 5.14 -19.52
CA ALA A 929 25.06 4.14 -18.83
C ALA A 929 23.82 4.73 -18.12
N SER A 930 23.81 6.05 -17.87
CA SER A 930 22.72 6.74 -17.18
C SER A 930 21.61 7.12 -18.15
N TYR A 931 20.41 6.61 -17.90
CA TYR A 931 19.20 7.08 -18.61
C TYR A 931 18.92 8.55 -18.27
N THR A 932 18.99 8.94 -17.00
CA THR A 932 18.84 10.33 -16.56
C THR A 932 19.84 11.23 -17.30
N GLY A 933 21.11 10.81 -17.40
CA GLY A 933 22.18 11.54 -18.10
C GLY A 933 21.85 11.80 -19.56
N ARG A 934 21.28 10.83 -20.27
CA ARG A 934 20.92 10.97 -21.70
C ARG A 934 19.84 12.05 -21.90
N TYR A 935 18.82 12.11 -21.07
CA TYR A 935 17.77 13.14 -21.15
C TYR A 935 18.30 14.50 -20.68
N LEU A 936 19.10 14.53 -19.61
CA LEU A 936 19.68 15.74 -19.06
C LEU A 936 20.62 16.43 -20.04
N LYS A 937 21.41 15.67 -20.83
CA LYS A 937 22.31 16.19 -21.85
C LYS A 937 21.59 17.10 -22.84
N ARG A 938 20.41 16.70 -23.32
CA ARG A 938 19.60 17.50 -24.27
C ARG A 938 19.25 18.86 -23.71
N ILE A 939 18.87 18.91 -22.40
CA ILE A 939 18.48 20.16 -21.74
C ILE A 939 19.67 21.09 -21.48
N LEU A 940 20.82 20.51 -21.06
CA LEU A 940 22.02 21.30 -20.80
C LEU A 940 22.63 21.88 -22.09
N GLU A 941 22.60 21.14 -23.20
CA GLU A 941 23.06 21.62 -24.53
C GLU A 941 22.19 22.75 -25.05
N CYS A 942 20.84 22.68 -24.82
CA CYS A 942 19.93 23.77 -25.20
C CYS A 942 20.05 25.02 -24.29
N ALA A 943 20.61 24.87 -23.08
CA ALA A 943 20.80 25.99 -22.14
C ALA A 943 22.13 26.73 -22.34
N GLY A 944 23.13 26.11 -23.02
CA GLY A 944 24.47 26.69 -23.31
C GLY A 944 24.58 27.41 -24.65
N GLY A 945 23.55 27.39 -25.49
CA GLY A 945 23.39 28.19 -26.70
C GLY A 945 22.46 29.36 -26.45
#